data_cdf9cfeeeefc9e481eb5abc87f5345c2
#
_entry.id   cdf9cfeeeefc9e481eb5abc87f5345c2
#
_cell.length_a   1.000
_cell.length_b   1.000
_cell.length_c   1.000
_cell.angle_alpha   90.00
_cell.angle_beta   90.00
_cell.angle_gamma   90.00
#
_symmetry.space_group_name_H-M   'P 1'
#
loop_
_entity.id
_entity.type
_entity.pdbx_description
1 polymer ?
#
loop_
_entity_poly.entity_id
_entity_poly.type
_entity_poly.pdbx_seq_one_letter_code
_entity_poly.pdbx_strand_id
1 'polypeptide(L)'
;MPFDTPLAEEIWDKKYRFRSASGEDGDLAGTLERVARAVAKAEKPAKRKVWTSRFRDALTNFQFIPAGRILAGAGTGRNVTLFNCFVMGTIPDDLPGIFEHLREAAITMQQGGGVGMDFSTIRPSGAPVLGVGAHASGPLSFMDTWDAMCRTIMSAGQRRGAMMGCLRIDHPDIETFIDAKRDGERFRNFNLSVLVTDAFMQALESGDDWTLKHAGTSYRTVAARDLWDRLMQATYDAAEPGVIFVDRVNAENNLADLETISASNPCGEQMLPPYGACLLGSINLARLVSAPFEQEAALDVDQLEHLTETAVRFLDNVIDISRFPLAAQESEAKSKRRIGLGITGLADALIFCGATYGSPEALAKTDIWLGAIKRAAYRASARLAEEKGTYPLYDCAILDRPNLLSLDDETRSLIAAHGLRNGCLTSIAPTGTTSLLADNVSSGVEPVFAFSYMRKVKQADGSTRDEAVTDYALALWKSLHGEVSPPEGIFVSVQTLAPADHVRMQAAAQRHVDSSISKTVNCPAGIDFDAFKDIYLDGYRLGCKGLTTYRPNAITGSVLSMIDSVASPLGEQGLLPRAARLTGATYKLKWPPIAHAVYVTINDSEEGQSTQPFEIFVNSKNMEHYAWTLALTRMISAVFRRGGDVSFVAEELQAVFDPQGGAFMDGRYVPSLPAAIGRIVAEHLGHTDPARDVAHDTSASCCPKCGQKALVRKEGCDTCLECGHSKCG
;
A
#
# COMPACT_ATOMS: atom_id res chain seq x y z
N MET A 1 23.29 20.89 3.24
CA MET A 1 21.97 21.13 3.85
C MET A 1 21.81 20.09 4.93
N PRO A 2 21.51 20.46 6.16
CA PRO A 2 21.10 19.51 7.17
C PRO A 2 19.69 19.00 6.83
N PHE A 3 19.35 17.79 7.21
CA PHE A 3 18.00 17.29 7.20
C PHE A 3 17.23 17.91 8.36
N ASP A 4 15.95 18.19 8.20
CA ASP A 4 15.11 18.71 9.28
C ASP A 4 14.72 17.59 10.25
N THR A 5 14.78 16.32 9.80
CA THR A 5 14.45 15.14 10.61
C THR A 5 15.53 14.05 10.58
N PRO A 6 15.79 13.33 11.71
CA PRO A 6 16.69 12.17 11.73
C PRO A 6 16.25 11.07 10.75
N LEU A 7 14.94 10.89 10.56
CA LEU A 7 14.40 9.90 9.65
C LEU A 7 14.78 10.18 8.19
N ALA A 8 14.73 11.45 7.76
CA ALA A 8 15.13 11.84 6.41
C ALA A 8 16.61 11.54 6.15
N GLU A 9 17.49 11.81 7.14
CA GLU A 9 18.90 11.49 7.07
C GLU A 9 19.14 9.98 6.97
N GLU A 10 18.43 9.19 7.78
CA GLU A 10 18.54 7.72 7.75
C GLU A 10 18.07 7.15 6.40
N ILE A 11 16.96 7.66 5.85
CA ILE A 11 16.45 7.26 4.54
C ILE A 11 17.47 7.59 3.44
N TRP A 12 18.05 8.80 3.49
CA TRP A 12 19.11 9.17 2.55
C TRP A 12 20.31 8.23 2.68
N ASP A 13 20.83 8.04 3.87
CA ASP A 13 22.04 7.24 4.13
C ASP A 13 21.87 5.79 3.68
N LYS A 14 20.73 5.16 3.99
CA LYS A 14 20.45 3.75 3.67
C LYS A 14 20.08 3.51 2.22
N LYS A 15 19.42 4.48 1.54
CA LYS A 15 18.80 4.24 0.23
C LYS A 15 19.40 5.01 -0.93
N TYR A 16 19.91 6.21 -0.70
CA TYR A 16 20.28 7.13 -1.78
C TYR A 16 21.74 7.54 -1.80
N ARG A 17 22.42 7.49 -0.66
CA ARG A 17 23.85 7.77 -0.56
C ARG A 17 24.64 6.74 -1.37
N PHE A 18 25.42 7.23 -2.33
CA PHE A 18 26.33 6.36 -3.07
C PHE A 18 27.57 6.04 -2.23
N ARG A 19 27.89 4.73 -2.16
CA ARG A 19 29.12 4.22 -1.54
C ARG A 19 29.71 3.13 -2.42
N SER A 20 30.98 3.26 -2.75
CA SER A 20 31.76 2.24 -3.45
C SER A 20 33.25 2.41 -3.18
N ALA A 21 34.07 1.43 -3.60
CA ALA A 21 35.53 1.55 -3.55
C ALA A 21 36.07 2.71 -4.42
N SER A 22 35.30 3.20 -5.40
CA SER A 22 35.70 4.29 -6.30
C SER A 22 35.24 5.68 -5.85
N GLY A 23 34.48 5.80 -4.76
CA GLY A 23 33.99 7.06 -4.22
C GLY A 23 32.70 6.92 -3.42
N GLU A 24 32.35 7.99 -2.74
CA GLU A 24 31.16 8.06 -1.89
C GLU A 24 30.60 9.49 -1.88
N ASP A 25 29.27 9.63 -1.71
CA ASP A 25 28.63 10.91 -1.46
C ASP A 25 28.94 11.34 -0.03
N GLY A 26 29.54 12.50 0.17
CA GLY A 26 29.88 13.01 1.51
C GLY A 26 28.64 13.39 2.32
N ASP A 27 27.66 14.02 1.64
CA ASP A 27 26.43 14.52 2.22
C ASP A 27 25.29 14.52 1.16
N LEU A 28 24.12 15.04 1.53
CA LEU A 28 22.99 15.20 0.61
C LEU A 28 23.34 16.10 -0.59
N ALA A 29 24.06 17.19 -0.36
CA ALA A 29 24.46 18.11 -1.43
C ALA A 29 25.33 17.40 -2.48
N GLY A 30 26.23 16.52 -2.03
CA GLY A 30 27.04 15.67 -2.90
C GLY A 30 26.18 14.71 -3.75
N THR A 31 25.15 14.10 -3.14
CA THR A 31 24.19 13.27 -3.86
C THR A 31 23.45 14.06 -4.94
N LEU A 32 22.91 15.25 -4.60
CA LEU A 32 22.17 16.10 -5.54
C LEU A 32 23.07 16.60 -6.68
N GLU A 33 24.30 17.00 -6.38
CA GLU A 33 25.30 17.41 -7.39
C GLU A 33 25.66 16.25 -8.33
N ARG A 34 25.86 15.02 -7.80
CA ARG A 34 26.12 13.81 -8.59
C ARG A 34 24.99 13.56 -9.58
N VAL A 35 23.75 13.60 -9.10
CA VAL A 35 22.54 13.37 -9.91
C VAL A 35 22.41 14.47 -10.98
N ALA A 36 22.48 15.75 -10.60
CA ALA A 36 22.35 16.88 -11.51
C ALA A 36 23.41 16.82 -12.63
N ARG A 37 24.67 16.54 -12.27
CA ARG A 37 25.77 16.41 -13.23
C ARG A 37 25.58 15.22 -14.17
N ALA A 38 25.08 14.09 -13.65
CA ALA A 38 24.83 12.91 -14.46
C ALA A 38 23.73 13.17 -15.50
N VAL A 39 22.62 13.79 -15.10
CA VAL A 39 21.50 14.10 -15.99
C VAL A 39 21.88 15.18 -17.02
N ALA A 40 22.68 16.16 -16.64
CA ALA A 40 23.16 17.19 -17.55
C ALA A 40 24.11 16.65 -18.64
N LYS A 41 24.61 15.41 -18.55
CA LYS A 41 25.42 14.78 -19.62
C LYS A 41 24.66 14.64 -20.94
N ALA A 42 23.33 14.53 -20.90
CA ALA A 42 22.47 14.49 -22.10
C ALA A 42 22.42 15.84 -22.84
N GLU A 43 22.86 16.91 -22.21
CA GLU A 43 22.93 18.24 -22.83
C GLU A 43 24.16 18.42 -23.72
N LYS A 44 24.06 19.33 -24.71
CA LYS A 44 25.21 19.76 -25.52
C LYS A 44 26.34 20.24 -24.59
N PRO A 45 27.62 19.94 -24.87
CA PRO A 45 28.74 20.26 -23.97
C PRO A 45 28.75 21.71 -23.46
N ALA A 46 28.45 22.69 -24.31
CA ALA A 46 28.40 24.11 -23.95
C ALA A 46 27.27 24.44 -22.93
N LYS A 47 26.20 23.66 -22.89
CA LYS A 47 25.04 23.88 -21.98
C LYS A 47 25.12 23.08 -20.67
N ARG A 48 26.03 22.10 -20.55
CA ARG A 48 26.09 21.17 -19.41
C ARG A 48 26.26 21.87 -18.07
N LYS A 49 27.15 22.87 -17.98
CA LYS A 49 27.40 23.61 -16.72
C LYS A 49 26.15 24.36 -16.26
N VAL A 50 25.44 25.01 -17.17
CA VAL A 50 24.20 25.74 -16.86
C VAL A 50 23.12 24.80 -16.41
N TRP A 51 22.91 23.67 -17.10
CA TRP A 51 21.87 22.70 -16.73
C TRP A 51 22.21 21.92 -15.46
N THR A 52 23.50 21.67 -15.20
CA THR A 52 23.89 21.09 -13.89
C THR A 52 23.46 22.02 -12.75
N SER A 53 23.70 23.34 -12.88
CA SER A 53 23.27 24.29 -11.84
C SER A 53 21.74 24.31 -11.70
N ARG A 54 20.99 24.46 -12.80
CA ARG A 54 19.52 24.51 -12.78
C ARG A 54 18.92 23.24 -12.20
N PHE A 55 19.43 22.06 -12.58
CA PHE A 55 18.97 20.79 -12.03
C PHE A 55 19.27 20.67 -10.53
N ARG A 56 20.47 21.04 -10.09
CA ARG A 56 20.82 21.06 -8.67
C ARG A 56 19.90 22.01 -7.90
N ASP A 57 19.67 23.21 -8.42
CA ASP A 57 18.85 24.23 -7.77
C ASP A 57 17.38 23.72 -7.62
N ALA A 58 16.83 23.06 -8.65
CA ALA A 58 15.51 22.41 -8.57
C ALA A 58 15.44 21.26 -7.56
N LEU A 59 16.53 20.48 -7.39
CA LEU A 59 16.62 19.41 -6.40
C LEU A 59 16.81 19.94 -4.97
N THR A 60 17.34 21.15 -4.83
CA THR A 60 17.64 21.79 -3.55
C THR A 60 16.34 22.07 -2.80
N ASN A 61 16.36 21.90 -1.45
CA ASN A 61 15.18 22.01 -0.60
C ASN A 61 14.03 21.06 -0.97
N PHE A 62 14.34 19.99 -1.72
CA PHE A 62 13.33 19.05 -2.17
C PHE A 62 12.15 19.68 -2.92
N GLN A 63 12.37 20.76 -3.67
CA GLN A 63 11.33 21.38 -4.49
C GLN A 63 10.90 20.46 -5.64
N PHE A 64 11.88 19.81 -6.30
CA PHE A 64 11.66 18.71 -7.23
C PHE A 64 12.38 17.46 -6.73
N ILE A 65 11.67 16.35 -6.66
CA ILE A 65 12.19 15.08 -6.17
C ILE A 65 12.06 14.04 -7.28
N PRO A 66 13.16 13.68 -7.95
CA PRO A 66 13.13 12.60 -8.91
C PRO A 66 12.93 11.27 -8.21
N ALA A 67 12.42 10.29 -8.95
CA ALA A 67 12.17 8.95 -8.42
C ALA A 67 13.41 8.35 -7.76
N GLY A 68 13.18 7.51 -6.76
CA GLY A 68 14.25 6.92 -5.94
C GLY A 68 15.32 6.19 -6.75
N ARG A 69 14.98 5.62 -7.92
CA ARG A 69 15.95 4.97 -8.82
C ARG A 69 16.92 5.97 -9.44
N ILE A 70 16.47 7.18 -9.75
CA ILE A 70 17.32 8.23 -10.27
C ILE A 70 18.28 8.71 -9.17
N LEU A 71 17.76 8.98 -7.96
CA LEU A 71 18.59 9.39 -6.82
C LEU A 71 19.67 8.37 -6.48
N ALA A 72 19.31 7.07 -6.46
CA ALA A 72 20.22 5.99 -6.09
C ALA A 72 21.19 5.59 -7.22
N GLY A 73 20.79 5.74 -8.50
CA GLY A 73 21.49 5.15 -9.63
C GLY A 73 22.25 6.14 -10.53
N ALA A 74 21.73 7.37 -10.72
CA ALA A 74 22.31 8.31 -11.65
C ALA A 74 23.74 8.71 -11.25
N GLY A 75 24.69 8.58 -12.18
CA GLY A 75 26.10 8.95 -11.97
C GLY A 75 26.93 7.94 -11.17
N THR A 76 26.38 6.80 -10.74
CA THR A 76 27.11 5.81 -9.94
C THR A 76 27.95 4.82 -10.74
N GLY A 77 27.75 4.73 -12.05
CA GLY A 77 28.39 3.73 -12.91
C GLY A 77 27.84 2.30 -12.76
N ARG A 78 26.91 2.06 -11.83
CA ARG A 78 26.28 0.74 -11.64
C ARG A 78 25.43 0.35 -12.86
N ASN A 79 25.31 -0.96 -13.10
CA ASN A 79 24.46 -1.47 -14.17
C ASN A 79 23.01 -1.63 -13.69
N VAL A 80 22.33 -0.49 -13.49
CA VAL A 80 20.94 -0.42 -13.03
C VAL A 80 20.16 0.49 -13.94
N THR A 81 18.84 0.20 -14.07
CA THR A 81 17.93 1.12 -14.76
C THR A 81 17.58 2.31 -13.87
N LEU A 82 17.36 3.49 -14.47
CA LEU A 82 16.86 4.68 -13.79
C LEU A 82 15.32 4.75 -13.80
N PHE A 83 14.67 3.83 -14.52
CA PHE A 83 13.23 3.69 -14.55
C PHE A 83 12.73 2.88 -13.34
N ASN A 84 11.58 3.26 -12.81
CA ASN A 84 11.03 2.63 -11.61
C ASN A 84 10.30 1.33 -11.91
N CYS A 85 9.46 1.35 -12.96
CA CYS A 85 8.54 0.26 -13.25
C CYS A 85 8.40 0.08 -14.77
N PHE A 86 7.95 -1.12 -15.14
CA PHE A 86 7.71 -1.51 -16.54
C PHE A 86 6.42 -2.30 -16.62
N VAL A 87 5.71 -2.17 -17.73
CA VAL A 87 4.77 -3.20 -18.18
C VAL A 87 5.54 -4.12 -19.11
N MET A 88 5.39 -5.42 -18.91
CA MET A 88 6.09 -6.42 -19.73
C MET A 88 5.41 -6.60 -21.09
N GLY A 89 6.01 -7.33 -21.99
CA GLY A 89 5.43 -7.65 -23.28
C GLY A 89 4.10 -8.39 -23.17
N THR A 90 3.38 -8.55 -24.27
CA THR A 90 2.20 -9.41 -24.32
C THR A 90 2.63 -10.85 -24.09
N ILE A 91 1.97 -11.56 -23.19
CA ILE A 91 2.27 -12.98 -22.89
C ILE A 91 1.71 -13.83 -24.05
N PRO A 92 2.55 -14.56 -24.82
CA PRO A 92 2.04 -15.50 -25.82
C PRO A 92 1.30 -16.66 -25.15
N ASP A 93 0.22 -17.15 -25.79
CA ASP A 93 -0.55 -18.28 -25.24
C ASP A 93 0.06 -19.64 -25.67
N ASP A 94 1.37 -19.78 -25.43
CA ASP A 94 2.13 -21.02 -25.64
C ASP A 94 3.23 -21.13 -24.57
N LEU A 95 3.63 -22.36 -24.27
CA LEU A 95 4.56 -22.63 -23.18
C LEU A 95 5.93 -21.94 -23.35
N PRO A 96 6.59 -22.00 -24.53
CA PRO A 96 7.85 -21.29 -24.74
C PRO A 96 7.72 -19.78 -24.52
N GLY A 97 6.68 -19.15 -25.03
CA GLY A 97 6.43 -17.72 -24.90
C GLY A 97 6.15 -17.30 -23.47
N ILE A 98 5.36 -18.08 -22.71
CA ILE A 98 5.10 -17.87 -21.28
C ILE A 98 6.41 -17.86 -20.48
N PHE A 99 7.29 -18.84 -20.68
CA PHE A 99 8.56 -18.92 -19.95
C PHE A 99 9.58 -17.88 -20.43
N GLU A 100 9.57 -17.50 -21.70
CA GLU A 100 10.39 -16.38 -22.16
C GLU A 100 9.98 -15.07 -21.50
N HIS A 101 8.67 -14.81 -21.42
CA HIS A 101 8.14 -13.65 -20.72
C HIS A 101 8.50 -13.66 -19.20
N LEU A 102 8.46 -14.83 -18.55
CA LEU A 102 8.93 -14.98 -17.17
C LEU A 102 10.42 -14.62 -17.04
N ARG A 103 11.28 -15.06 -17.98
CA ARG A 103 12.70 -14.73 -18.02
C ARG A 103 12.92 -13.22 -18.15
N GLU A 104 12.20 -12.57 -19.03
CA GLU A 104 12.27 -11.11 -19.22
C GLU A 104 11.86 -10.34 -17.96
N ALA A 105 10.78 -10.77 -17.30
CA ALA A 105 10.34 -10.21 -16.03
C ALA A 105 11.41 -10.36 -14.95
N ALA A 106 12.04 -11.53 -14.84
CA ALA A 106 13.13 -11.80 -13.90
C ALA A 106 14.33 -10.86 -14.09
N ILE A 107 14.78 -10.66 -15.34
CA ILE A 107 15.89 -9.76 -15.69
C ILE A 107 15.53 -8.30 -15.34
N THR A 108 14.30 -7.87 -15.65
CA THR A 108 13.82 -6.52 -15.36
C THR A 108 13.78 -6.27 -13.86
N MET A 109 13.29 -7.22 -13.07
CA MET A 109 13.25 -7.13 -11.61
C MET A 109 14.64 -7.12 -10.98
N GLN A 110 15.59 -7.93 -11.48
CA GLN A 110 16.97 -7.97 -11.01
C GLN A 110 17.64 -6.59 -11.14
N GLN A 111 17.40 -5.86 -12.24
CA GLN A 111 17.92 -4.51 -12.45
C GLN A 111 17.16 -3.43 -11.67
N GLY A 112 16.15 -3.81 -10.92
CA GLY A 112 15.44 -2.95 -9.98
C GLY A 112 14.09 -2.43 -10.46
N GLY A 113 13.59 -2.85 -11.63
CA GLY A 113 12.26 -2.49 -12.11
C GLY A 113 11.16 -3.25 -11.37
N GLY A 114 10.06 -2.59 -10.99
CA GLY A 114 8.78 -3.25 -10.74
C GLY A 114 8.14 -3.63 -12.08
N VAL A 115 7.34 -4.70 -12.11
CA VAL A 115 6.77 -5.20 -13.37
C VAL A 115 5.26 -5.33 -13.30
N GLY A 116 4.56 -5.02 -14.39
CA GLY A 116 3.14 -5.26 -14.57
C GLY A 116 2.87 -6.13 -15.78
N MET A 117 1.83 -6.94 -15.74
CA MET A 117 1.51 -7.94 -16.77
C MET A 117 0.02 -8.09 -16.94
N ASP A 118 -0.41 -8.29 -18.18
CA ASP A 118 -1.76 -8.70 -18.55
C ASP A 118 -1.78 -10.21 -18.79
N PHE A 119 -2.49 -10.93 -17.95
CA PHE A 119 -2.66 -12.38 -18.04
C PHE A 119 -3.86 -12.80 -18.88
N SER A 120 -4.62 -11.85 -19.44
CA SER A 120 -5.85 -12.10 -20.20
C SER A 120 -5.61 -12.81 -21.53
N THR A 121 -4.39 -12.81 -22.02
CA THR A 121 -4.02 -13.49 -23.26
C THR A 121 -3.86 -15.01 -23.12
N ILE A 122 -3.65 -15.50 -21.89
CA ILE A 122 -3.51 -16.94 -21.60
C ILE A 122 -4.91 -17.58 -21.62
N ARG A 123 -5.04 -18.70 -22.35
CA ARG A 123 -6.30 -19.45 -22.43
C ARG A 123 -6.77 -19.91 -21.04
N PRO A 124 -8.11 -19.99 -20.85
CA PRO A 124 -8.66 -20.34 -19.54
C PRO A 124 -8.38 -21.79 -19.15
N SER A 125 -8.49 -22.03 -17.85
CA SER A 125 -8.41 -23.37 -17.27
C SER A 125 -9.44 -24.30 -17.90
N GLY A 126 -9.04 -25.53 -18.22
CA GLY A 126 -9.88 -26.53 -18.88
C GLY A 126 -9.98 -26.38 -20.39
N ALA A 127 -9.45 -25.30 -20.99
CA ALA A 127 -9.42 -25.17 -22.45
C ALA A 127 -8.53 -26.26 -23.10
N PRO A 128 -8.87 -26.76 -24.31
CA PRO A 128 -8.10 -27.84 -24.94
C PRO A 128 -6.72 -27.37 -25.39
N VAL A 129 -5.70 -28.19 -25.13
CA VAL A 129 -4.35 -28.05 -25.67
C VAL A 129 -4.16 -29.09 -26.76
N LEU A 130 -4.53 -28.75 -27.98
CA LEU A 130 -4.67 -29.67 -29.10
C LEU A 130 -3.38 -30.44 -29.42
N GLY A 131 -2.19 -29.82 -29.26
CA GLY A 131 -0.90 -30.42 -29.59
C GLY A 131 -0.49 -31.62 -28.73
N VAL A 132 -1.02 -31.74 -27.51
CA VAL A 132 -0.68 -32.79 -26.54
C VAL A 132 -1.89 -33.54 -25.99
N GLY A 133 -3.11 -33.19 -26.43
CA GLY A 133 -4.34 -33.82 -25.98
C GLY A 133 -4.66 -33.62 -24.49
N ALA A 134 -4.22 -32.49 -23.91
CA ALA A 134 -4.38 -32.15 -22.50
C ALA A 134 -5.32 -30.94 -22.34
N HIS A 135 -5.64 -30.59 -21.08
CA HIS A 135 -6.35 -29.37 -20.73
C HIS A 135 -5.41 -28.32 -20.16
N ALA A 136 -5.67 -27.05 -20.46
CA ALA A 136 -4.91 -25.91 -19.96
C ALA A 136 -5.12 -25.72 -18.45
N SER A 137 -4.08 -25.27 -17.76
CA SER A 137 -4.12 -24.95 -16.33
C SER A 137 -4.63 -23.53 -16.00
N GLY A 138 -4.72 -22.68 -17.04
CA GLY A 138 -5.20 -21.30 -16.93
C GLY A 138 -4.17 -20.28 -16.39
N PRO A 139 -4.49 -18.97 -16.46
CA PRO A 139 -3.56 -17.89 -16.10
C PRO A 139 -3.08 -17.95 -14.65
N LEU A 140 -3.95 -18.29 -13.69
CA LEU A 140 -3.59 -18.27 -12.27
C LEU A 140 -2.51 -19.29 -11.92
N SER A 141 -2.53 -20.46 -12.56
CA SER A 141 -1.50 -21.49 -12.34
C SER A 141 -0.12 -21.01 -12.83
N PHE A 142 -0.09 -20.26 -13.91
CA PHE A 142 1.15 -19.64 -14.37
C PHE A 142 1.57 -18.48 -13.46
N MET A 143 0.64 -17.67 -12.95
CA MET A 143 0.94 -16.60 -11.99
C MET A 143 1.66 -17.12 -10.74
N ASP A 144 1.38 -18.35 -10.26
CA ASP A 144 2.13 -18.97 -9.16
C ASP A 144 3.63 -19.10 -9.48
N THR A 145 3.99 -19.30 -10.75
CA THR A 145 5.40 -19.37 -11.18
C THR A 145 6.08 -17.99 -11.09
N TRP A 146 5.38 -16.91 -11.48
CA TRP A 146 5.87 -15.53 -11.29
C TRP A 146 6.01 -15.18 -9.82
N ASP A 147 5.05 -15.57 -8.98
CA ASP A 147 5.12 -15.31 -7.54
C ASP A 147 6.31 -16.03 -6.90
N ALA A 148 6.56 -17.28 -7.28
CA ALA A 148 7.74 -18.04 -6.83
C ALA A 148 9.06 -17.44 -7.31
N MET A 149 9.12 -16.99 -8.58
CA MET A 149 10.27 -16.28 -9.14
C MET A 149 10.54 -14.98 -8.36
N CYS A 150 9.52 -14.18 -8.11
CA CYS A 150 9.64 -12.92 -7.39
C CYS A 150 10.15 -13.11 -5.96
N ARG A 151 9.75 -14.18 -5.27
CA ARG A 151 10.28 -14.53 -3.93
C ARG A 151 11.77 -14.86 -3.95
N THR A 152 12.25 -15.39 -5.07
CA THR A 152 13.65 -15.85 -5.20
C THR A 152 14.59 -14.72 -5.61
N ILE A 153 14.11 -13.75 -6.41
CA ILE A 153 14.97 -12.71 -6.97
C ILE A 153 15.03 -11.50 -6.04
N MET A 154 16.25 -11.18 -5.59
CA MET A 154 16.56 -9.95 -4.89
C MET A 154 16.75 -8.82 -5.90
N SER A 155 15.88 -7.80 -5.83
CA SER A 155 16.01 -6.59 -6.65
C SER A 155 17.22 -5.76 -6.24
N ALA A 156 17.84 -5.05 -7.17
CA ALA A 156 18.94 -4.13 -6.90
C ALA A 156 18.55 -3.11 -5.81
N GLY A 157 19.35 -3.02 -4.73
CA GLY A 157 19.13 -2.11 -3.59
C GLY A 157 18.28 -2.69 -2.46
N GLN A 158 18.21 -4.00 -2.28
CA GLN A 158 17.54 -4.70 -1.16
C GLN A 158 16.00 -4.49 -1.09
N ARG A 159 15.36 -4.04 -2.15
CA ARG A 159 13.89 -3.94 -2.22
C ARG A 159 13.34 -5.29 -2.68
N ARG A 160 12.28 -5.79 -2.04
CA ARG A 160 11.51 -6.92 -2.58
C ARG A 160 10.92 -6.53 -3.93
N GLY A 161 10.88 -7.48 -4.86
CA GLY A 161 10.17 -7.29 -6.12
C GLY A 161 8.69 -7.00 -5.86
N ALA A 162 8.07 -6.24 -6.75
CA ALA A 162 6.65 -5.99 -6.74
C ALA A 162 6.12 -6.20 -8.16
N MET A 163 4.98 -6.89 -8.26
CA MET A 163 4.33 -7.21 -9.53
C MET A 163 2.88 -6.71 -9.52
N MET A 164 2.38 -6.36 -10.70
CA MET A 164 0.95 -6.15 -10.96
C MET A 164 0.48 -7.26 -11.89
N GLY A 165 -0.58 -7.95 -11.51
CA GLY A 165 -1.30 -8.88 -12.36
C GLY A 165 -2.65 -8.28 -12.75
N CYS A 166 -2.90 -8.15 -14.05
CA CYS A 166 -4.17 -7.70 -14.59
C CYS A 166 -4.90 -8.85 -15.27
N LEU A 167 -6.23 -8.89 -15.13
CA LEU A 167 -7.10 -9.79 -15.87
C LEU A 167 -8.37 -9.05 -16.32
N ARG A 168 -8.79 -9.29 -17.56
CA ARG A 168 -10.02 -8.69 -18.09
C ARG A 168 -11.26 -9.26 -17.41
N ILE A 169 -12.24 -8.39 -17.18
CA ILE A 169 -13.55 -8.76 -16.56
C ILE A 169 -14.35 -9.78 -17.40
N ASP A 170 -14.04 -9.95 -18.67
CA ASP A 170 -14.68 -10.92 -19.56
C ASP A 170 -13.89 -12.24 -19.69
N HIS A 171 -12.76 -12.41 -18.97
CA HIS A 171 -11.98 -13.65 -19.02
C HIS A 171 -12.73 -14.80 -18.30
N PRO A 172 -12.74 -16.04 -18.84
CA PRO A 172 -13.46 -17.16 -18.21
C PRO A 172 -13.02 -17.51 -16.79
N ASP A 173 -11.76 -17.25 -16.42
CA ASP A 173 -11.21 -17.51 -15.08
C ASP A 173 -11.33 -16.30 -14.14
N ILE A 174 -12.09 -15.27 -14.50
CA ILE A 174 -12.17 -14.02 -13.73
C ILE A 174 -12.65 -14.21 -12.30
N GLU A 175 -13.59 -15.11 -12.05
CA GLU A 175 -14.10 -15.35 -10.70
C GLU A 175 -13.02 -15.96 -9.80
N THR A 176 -12.21 -16.87 -10.33
CA THR A 176 -11.08 -17.46 -9.60
C THR A 176 -9.99 -16.42 -9.34
N PHE A 177 -9.78 -15.48 -10.28
CA PHE A 177 -8.84 -14.37 -10.10
C PHE A 177 -9.31 -13.40 -9.01
N ILE A 178 -10.60 -13.07 -8.98
CA ILE A 178 -11.19 -12.21 -7.96
C ILE A 178 -10.97 -12.80 -6.56
N ASP A 179 -11.17 -14.09 -6.39
CA ASP A 179 -11.07 -14.75 -5.09
C ASP A 179 -9.63 -15.13 -4.69
N ALA A 180 -8.65 -14.94 -5.56
CA ALA A 180 -7.31 -15.50 -5.43
C ALA A 180 -6.53 -15.08 -4.17
N LYS A 181 -6.89 -13.96 -3.54
CA LYS A 181 -6.23 -13.43 -2.32
C LYS A 181 -7.09 -13.44 -1.06
N ARG A 182 -8.29 -14.00 -1.11
CA ARG A 182 -9.20 -13.99 0.05
C ARG A 182 -8.69 -14.77 1.26
N ASP A 183 -7.84 -15.76 1.05
CA ASP A 183 -7.19 -16.52 2.13
C ASP A 183 -5.87 -15.89 2.64
N GLY A 184 -5.39 -14.83 2.00
CA GLY A 184 -4.15 -14.14 2.36
C GLY A 184 -2.85 -14.91 2.08
N GLU A 185 -2.91 -16.13 1.56
CA GLU A 185 -1.74 -17.00 1.36
C GLU A 185 -1.15 -16.90 -0.04
N ARG A 186 -1.97 -16.72 -1.06
CA ARG A 186 -1.59 -16.76 -2.47
C ARG A 186 -1.23 -15.38 -2.99
N PHE A 187 -0.31 -15.30 -3.95
CA PHE A 187 0.11 -14.09 -4.68
C PHE A 187 0.58 -12.92 -3.80
N ARG A 188 1.32 -13.19 -2.74
CA ARG A 188 1.82 -12.14 -1.80
C ARG A 188 2.77 -11.11 -2.46
N ASN A 189 3.35 -11.42 -3.62
CA ASN A 189 4.21 -10.51 -4.35
C ASN A 189 3.51 -9.81 -5.52
N PHE A 190 2.22 -10.09 -5.72
CA PHE A 190 1.37 -9.41 -6.69
C PHE A 190 0.46 -8.40 -6.02
N ASN A 191 0.24 -7.27 -6.68
CA ASN A 191 -0.99 -6.51 -6.61
C ASN A 191 -1.88 -6.99 -7.77
N LEU A 192 -3.17 -7.21 -7.53
CA LEU A 192 -4.11 -7.67 -8.52
C LEU A 192 -5.07 -6.54 -8.93
N SER A 193 -5.37 -6.45 -10.22
CA SER A 193 -6.38 -5.51 -10.73
C SER A 193 -7.22 -6.12 -11.83
N VAL A 194 -8.51 -5.86 -11.79
CA VAL A 194 -9.46 -6.26 -12.84
C VAL A 194 -9.58 -5.13 -13.86
N LEU A 195 -9.43 -5.47 -15.14
CA LEU A 195 -9.64 -4.55 -16.26
C LEU A 195 -11.12 -4.52 -16.59
N VAL A 196 -11.81 -3.48 -16.15
CA VAL A 196 -13.26 -3.27 -16.35
C VAL A 196 -13.48 -2.40 -17.56
N THR A 197 -14.39 -2.85 -18.45
CA THR A 197 -14.77 -2.14 -19.69
C THR A 197 -16.02 -1.29 -19.49
N ASP A 198 -16.20 -0.26 -20.31
CA ASP A 198 -17.43 0.56 -20.33
C ASP A 198 -18.66 -0.30 -20.66
N ALA A 199 -18.51 -1.29 -21.54
CA ALA A 199 -19.58 -2.23 -21.86
C ALA A 199 -20.02 -3.06 -20.64
N PHE A 200 -19.09 -3.46 -19.77
CA PHE A 200 -19.42 -4.12 -18.50
C PHE A 200 -20.16 -3.19 -17.55
N MET A 201 -19.69 -1.94 -17.41
CA MET A 201 -20.35 -0.95 -16.56
C MET A 201 -21.77 -0.65 -17.04
N GLN A 202 -21.98 -0.61 -18.36
CA GLN A 202 -23.31 -0.46 -18.94
C GLN A 202 -24.21 -1.67 -18.66
N ALA A 203 -23.69 -2.90 -18.80
CA ALA A 203 -24.44 -4.12 -18.47
C ALA A 203 -24.79 -4.16 -16.96
N LEU A 204 -23.87 -3.70 -16.10
CA LEU A 204 -24.12 -3.58 -14.66
C LEU A 204 -25.26 -2.61 -14.34
N GLU A 205 -25.27 -1.43 -14.96
CA GLU A 205 -26.33 -0.42 -14.78
C GLU A 205 -27.68 -0.90 -15.29
N SER A 206 -27.70 -1.54 -16.45
CA SER A 206 -28.94 -2.09 -17.09
C SER A 206 -29.45 -3.35 -16.39
N GLY A 207 -28.59 -4.03 -15.59
CA GLY A 207 -28.90 -5.32 -14.98
C GLY A 207 -28.89 -6.48 -15.97
N ASP A 208 -28.09 -6.35 -17.04
CA ASP A 208 -27.94 -7.34 -18.09
C ASP A 208 -26.96 -8.46 -17.71
N ASP A 209 -27.00 -9.51 -18.52
CA ASP A 209 -26.03 -10.61 -18.45
C ASP A 209 -24.69 -10.21 -19.09
N TRP A 210 -23.61 -10.80 -18.58
CA TRP A 210 -22.26 -10.62 -19.08
C TRP A 210 -21.65 -11.93 -19.58
N THR A 211 -21.13 -11.93 -20.80
CA THR A 211 -20.53 -13.12 -21.41
C THR A 211 -19.03 -13.18 -21.14
N LEU A 212 -18.58 -14.25 -20.50
CA LEU A 212 -17.18 -14.58 -20.32
C LEU A 212 -16.65 -15.24 -21.60
N LYS A 213 -15.59 -14.68 -22.16
CA LYS A 213 -15.04 -15.08 -23.47
C LYS A 213 -13.51 -14.99 -23.52
N HIS A 214 -12.90 -15.79 -24.35
CA HIS A 214 -11.48 -15.74 -24.65
C HIS A 214 -11.23 -16.02 -26.13
N ALA A 215 -10.39 -15.21 -26.79
CA ALA A 215 -10.05 -15.35 -28.21
C ALA A 215 -11.28 -15.56 -29.14
N GLY A 216 -12.35 -14.79 -28.89
CA GLY A 216 -13.60 -14.86 -29.68
C GLY A 216 -14.55 -16.02 -29.33
N THR A 217 -14.13 -16.95 -28.44
CA THR A 217 -14.96 -18.07 -27.99
C THR A 217 -15.69 -17.67 -26.69
N SER A 218 -17.01 -17.82 -26.67
CA SER A 218 -17.85 -17.67 -25.46
C SER A 218 -17.83 -18.96 -24.65
N TYR A 219 -17.58 -18.84 -23.34
CA TYR A 219 -17.50 -19.97 -22.41
C TYR A 219 -18.73 -20.04 -21.51
N ARG A 220 -19.13 -18.93 -20.95
CA ARG A 220 -20.24 -18.87 -19.98
C ARG A 220 -20.82 -17.45 -19.92
N THR A 221 -22.08 -17.37 -19.54
CA THR A 221 -22.80 -16.11 -19.27
C THR A 221 -23.13 -16.05 -17.78
N VAL A 222 -22.94 -14.89 -17.16
CA VAL A 222 -23.22 -14.62 -15.75
C VAL A 222 -23.97 -13.29 -15.64
N ALA A 223 -24.73 -13.06 -14.56
CA ALA A 223 -25.29 -11.74 -14.31
C ALA A 223 -24.17 -10.74 -14.01
N ALA A 224 -24.15 -9.58 -14.68
CA ALA A 224 -23.14 -8.56 -14.45
C ALA A 224 -23.11 -8.09 -13.01
N ARG A 225 -24.27 -8.02 -12.33
CA ARG A 225 -24.39 -7.64 -10.92
C ARG A 225 -23.72 -8.66 -9.98
N ASP A 226 -23.92 -9.94 -10.23
CA ASP A 226 -23.34 -10.98 -9.39
C ASP A 226 -21.80 -10.97 -9.46
N LEU A 227 -21.27 -10.76 -10.67
CA LEU A 227 -19.83 -10.65 -10.87
C LEU A 227 -19.27 -9.39 -10.23
N TRP A 228 -19.97 -8.26 -10.31
CA TRP A 228 -19.58 -7.03 -9.64
C TRP A 228 -19.63 -7.17 -8.11
N ASP A 229 -20.71 -7.72 -7.57
CA ASP A 229 -20.84 -7.94 -6.12
C ASP A 229 -19.75 -8.86 -5.60
N ARG A 230 -19.38 -9.91 -6.35
CA ARG A 230 -18.25 -10.79 -6.01
C ARG A 230 -16.92 -10.04 -6.00
N LEU A 231 -16.66 -9.19 -7.01
CA LEU A 231 -15.48 -8.35 -7.07
C LEU A 231 -15.42 -7.39 -5.87
N MET A 232 -16.51 -6.70 -5.60
CA MET A 232 -16.60 -5.77 -4.47
C MET A 232 -16.46 -6.48 -3.13
N GLN A 233 -17.03 -7.68 -2.97
CA GLN A 233 -16.89 -8.45 -1.74
C GLN A 233 -15.43 -8.89 -1.49
N ALA A 234 -14.72 -9.37 -2.53
CA ALA A 234 -13.30 -9.72 -2.39
C ALA A 234 -12.46 -8.51 -1.99
N THR A 235 -12.70 -7.37 -2.63
CA THR A 235 -12.00 -6.11 -2.30
C THR A 235 -12.35 -5.60 -0.90
N TYR A 236 -13.61 -5.72 -0.49
CA TYR A 236 -14.06 -5.38 0.87
C TYR A 236 -13.37 -6.23 1.94
N ASP A 237 -13.20 -7.53 1.68
CA ASP A 237 -12.59 -8.49 2.61
C ASP A 237 -11.06 -8.37 2.67
N ALA A 238 -10.39 -8.21 1.51
CA ALA A 238 -8.94 -8.35 1.37
C ALA A 238 -8.23 -7.11 0.77
N ALA A 239 -8.93 -6.01 0.49
CA ALA A 239 -8.45 -4.80 -0.19
C ALA A 239 -7.95 -5.05 -1.64
N GLU A 240 -8.15 -6.23 -2.18
CA GLU A 240 -7.79 -6.63 -3.55
C GLU A 240 -8.84 -7.60 -4.13
N PRO A 241 -9.00 -7.61 -5.47
CA PRO A 241 -8.28 -6.82 -6.48
C PRO A 241 -8.77 -5.38 -6.59
N GLY A 242 -7.90 -4.49 -7.09
CA GLY A 242 -8.27 -3.15 -7.51
C GLY A 242 -9.03 -3.16 -8.84
N VAL A 243 -9.54 -1.99 -9.28
CA VAL A 243 -10.26 -1.81 -10.53
C VAL A 243 -9.53 -0.82 -11.43
N ILE A 244 -9.37 -1.18 -12.71
CA ILE A 244 -8.87 -0.30 -13.77
C ILE A 244 -9.96 -0.17 -14.84
N PHE A 245 -10.43 1.04 -15.11
CA PHE A 245 -11.39 1.35 -16.16
C PHE A 245 -10.67 1.48 -17.50
N VAL A 246 -10.40 0.33 -18.13
CA VAL A 246 -9.42 0.19 -19.22
C VAL A 246 -9.83 0.93 -20.50
N ASP A 247 -11.12 1.04 -20.78
CA ASP A 247 -11.61 1.77 -21.98
C ASP A 247 -11.37 3.27 -21.83
N ARG A 248 -11.60 3.83 -20.62
CA ARG A 248 -11.26 5.22 -20.31
C ARG A 248 -9.76 5.48 -20.42
N VAL A 249 -8.93 4.56 -19.88
CA VAL A 249 -7.48 4.65 -20.01
C VAL A 249 -7.07 4.78 -21.47
N ASN A 250 -7.63 3.96 -22.36
CA ASN A 250 -7.31 3.97 -23.78
C ASN A 250 -7.93 5.18 -24.52
N ALA A 251 -9.16 5.60 -24.18
CA ALA A 251 -9.80 6.77 -24.77
C ALA A 251 -9.03 8.08 -24.49
N GLU A 252 -8.42 8.18 -23.31
CA GLU A 252 -7.61 9.36 -22.91
C GLU A 252 -6.09 9.18 -23.16
N ASN A 253 -5.68 8.09 -23.81
CA ASN A 253 -4.27 7.88 -24.14
C ASN A 253 -3.85 8.80 -25.30
N ASN A 254 -2.85 9.62 -25.08
CA ASN A 254 -2.25 10.48 -26.11
C ASN A 254 -1.71 9.70 -27.32
N LEU A 255 -1.33 8.45 -27.10
CA LEU A 255 -0.67 7.58 -28.09
C LEU A 255 -1.59 6.44 -28.55
N ALA A 256 -2.92 6.61 -28.47
CA ALA A 256 -3.92 5.58 -28.79
C ALA A 256 -3.84 5.07 -30.24
N ASP A 257 -3.30 5.84 -31.19
CA ASP A 257 -3.07 5.40 -32.56
C ASP A 257 -1.87 4.45 -32.71
N LEU A 258 -0.99 4.43 -31.72
CA LEU A 258 0.26 3.65 -31.74
C LEU A 258 0.23 2.43 -30.83
N GLU A 259 -0.71 2.40 -29.87
CA GLU A 259 -0.69 1.40 -28.80
C GLU A 259 -2.07 1.16 -28.19
N THR A 260 -2.20 0.01 -27.55
CA THR A 260 -3.34 -0.29 -26.66
C THR A 260 -2.78 -0.63 -25.29
N ILE A 261 -3.34 -0.01 -24.25
CA ILE A 261 -2.95 -0.23 -22.86
C ILE A 261 -3.81 -1.33 -22.27
N SER A 262 -3.17 -2.36 -21.69
CA SER A 262 -3.84 -3.50 -21.05
C SER A 262 -3.30 -3.84 -19.66
N ALA A 263 -2.34 -3.05 -19.14
CA ALA A 263 -1.78 -3.27 -17.83
C ALA A 263 -1.26 -1.97 -17.20
N SER A 264 -0.88 -2.04 -15.94
CA SER A 264 -0.23 -0.95 -15.22
C SER A 264 0.98 -1.44 -14.45
N ASN A 265 1.81 -0.52 -13.95
CA ASN A 265 2.83 -0.80 -12.96
C ASN A 265 2.22 -1.22 -11.60
N PRO A 266 3.02 -1.74 -10.64
CA PRO A 266 2.48 -2.25 -9.37
C PRO A 266 1.65 -1.28 -8.54
N CYS A 267 1.88 0.04 -8.67
CA CYS A 267 1.17 1.07 -7.90
C CYS A 267 -0.01 1.71 -8.66
N GLY A 268 -0.23 1.36 -9.93
CA GLY A 268 -1.40 1.80 -10.71
C GLY A 268 -1.34 3.22 -11.28
N GLU A 269 -0.26 3.98 -11.06
CA GLU A 269 -0.13 5.34 -11.58
C GLU A 269 0.30 5.40 -13.05
N GLN A 270 0.90 4.33 -13.57
CA GLN A 270 1.37 4.26 -14.95
C GLN A 270 0.66 3.16 -15.72
N MET A 271 -0.35 3.56 -16.45
CA MET A 271 -1.01 2.72 -17.43
C MET A 271 -0.15 2.71 -18.69
N LEU A 272 0.37 1.53 -19.05
CA LEU A 272 1.43 1.40 -20.05
C LEU A 272 1.10 0.31 -21.08
N PRO A 273 1.56 0.48 -22.33
CA PRO A 273 1.52 -0.56 -23.35
C PRO A 273 2.58 -1.64 -23.07
N PRO A 274 2.58 -2.74 -23.85
CA PRO A 274 3.65 -3.72 -23.82
C PRO A 274 5.03 -3.09 -23.93
N TYR A 275 5.95 -3.49 -23.04
CA TYR A 275 7.31 -2.96 -22.86
C TYR A 275 7.40 -1.48 -22.43
N GLY A 276 6.27 -0.86 -22.11
CA GLY A 276 6.21 0.51 -21.61
C GLY A 276 6.99 0.66 -20.30
N ALA A 277 7.64 1.80 -20.15
CA ALA A 277 8.48 2.12 -19.00
C ALA A 277 8.06 3.42 -18.32
N CYS A 278 8.13 3.41 -16.99
CA CYS A 278 7.72 4.50 -16.11
C CYS A 278 8.92 5.27 -15.60
N LEU A 279 9.03 6.54 -15.96
CA LEU A 279 10.06 7.48 -15.50
C LEU A 279 9.42 8.61 -14.70
N LEU A 280 9.64 8.63 -13.38
CA LEU A 280 8.88 9.47 -12.47
C LEU A 280 9.72 10.56 -11.81
N GLY A 281 9.04 11.64 -11.48
CA GLY A 281 9.51 12.72 -10.60
C GLY A 281 8.32 13.48 -10.04
N SER A 282 8.50 14.14 -8.90
CA SER A 282 7.41 14.84 -8.21
C SER A 282 7.83 16.25 -7.81
N ILE A 283 6.96 17.21 -8.06
CA ILE A 283 7.09 18.56 -7.52
C ILE A 283 6.51 18.55 -6.10
N ASN A 284 7.25 19.10 -5.15
CA ASN A 284 6.82 19.21 -3.77
C ASN A 284 6.08 20.52 -3.56
N LEU A 285 4.75 20.47 -3.59
CA LEU A 285 3.89 21.64 -3.46
C LEU A 285 4.05 22.34 -2.10
N ALA A 286 4.32 21.58 -1.04
CA ALA A 286 4.51 22.14 0.30
C ALA A 286 5.71 23.10 0.39
N ARG A 287 6.73 22.93 -0.47
CA ARG A 287 7.92 23.81 -0.51
C ARG A 287 7.73 25.05 -1.38
N LEU A 288 6.54 25.23 -1.99
CA LEU A 288 6.23 26.37 -2.86
C LEU A 288 5.16 27.29 -2.26
N VAL A 289 4.66 27.00 -1.05
CA VAL A 289 3.70 27.89 -0.36
C VAL A 289 4.47 28.96 0.39
N SER A 290 4.14 30.22 0.11
CA SER A 290 4.61 31.40 0.86
C SER A 290 3.71 31.69 2.05
N ALA A 291 4.28 32.25 3.13
CA ALA A 291 3.56 32.62 4.36
C ALA A 291 2.61 31.51 4.88
N PRO A 292 3.10 30.26 5.11
CA PRO A 292 2.25 29.15 5.52
C PRO A 292 1.49 29.48 6.80
N PHE A 293 0.19 29.12 6.82
CA PHE A 293 -0.79 29.37 7.90
C PHE A 293 -1.25 30.81 8.09
N GLU A 294 -0.71 31.75 7.34
CA GLU A 294 -1.14 33.15 7.36
C GLU A 294 -2.33 33.37 6.40
N GLN A 295 -2.98 34.52 6.54
CA GLN A 295 -4.12 34.88 5.68
C GLN A 295 -3.70 35.02 4.20
N GLU A 296 -2.45 35.43 3.95
CA GLU A 296 -1.86 35.60 2.63
C GLU A 296 -1.25 34.34 2.06
N ALA A 297 -1.37 33.20 2.75
CA ALA A 297 -0.77 31.94 2.33
C ALA A 297 -1.20 31.57 0.90
N ALA A 298 -0.23 31.45 0.02
CA ALA A 298 -0.47 31.13 -1.38
C ALA A 298 0.67 30.31 -1.96
N LEU A 299 0.33 29.39 -2.86
CA LEU A 299 1.33 28.68 -3.64
C LEU A 299 1.80 29.59 -4.79
N ASP A 300 3.12 29.72 -4.95
CA ASP A 300 3.74 30.49 -6.01
C ASP A 300 3.61 29.74 -7.35
N VAL A 301 2.62 30.14 -8.15
CA VAL A 301 2.31 29.49 -9.44
C VAL A 301 3.39 29.75 -10.48
N ASP A 302 4.02 30.91 -10.48
CA ASP A 302 5.09 31.25 -11.43
C ASP A 302 6.33 30.38 -11.16
N GLN A 303 6.70 30.20 -9.89
CA GLN A 303 7.76 29.30 -9.49
C GLN A 303 7.40 27.85 -9.82
N LEU A 304 6.15 27.44 -9.61
CA LEU A 304 5.64 26.11 -9.96
C LEU A 304 5.79 25.83 -11.45
N GLU A 305 5.38 26.74 -12.32
CA GLU A 305 5.51 26.59 -13.79
C GLU A 305 6.98 26.50 -14.21
N HIS A 306 7.84 27.38 -13.67
CA HIS A 306 9.29 27.36 -13.97
C HIS A 306 9.98 26.08 -13.51
N LEU A 307 9.62 25.59 -12.33
CA LEU A 307 10.12 24.31 -11.80
C LEU A 307 9.64 23.13 -12.64
N THR A 308 8.38 23.17 -13.11
CA THR A 308 7.81 22.18 -14.03
C THR A 308 8.59 22.09 -15.33
N GLU A 309 8.91 23.20 -15.96
CA GLU A 309 9.73 23.23 -17.19
C GLU A 309 11.11 22.57 -16.97
N THR A 310 11.74 22.89 -15.84
CA THR A 310 13.04 22.30 -15.47
C THR A 310 12.92 20.79 -15.22
N ALA A 311 11.85 20.35 -14.54
CA ALA A 311 11.61 18.96 -14.22
C ALA A 311 11.32 18.12 -15.48
N VAL A 312 10.53 18.63 -16.42
CA VAL A 312 10.29 17.96 -17.72
C VAL A 312 11.61 17.74 -18.46
N ARG A 313 12.45 18.76 -18.56
CA ARG A 313 13.77 18.64 -19.21
C ARG A 313 14.68 17.66 -18.46
N PHE A 314 14.65 17.67 -17.14
CA PHE A 314 15.41 16.72 -16.33
C PHE A 314 14.99 15.28 -16.65
N LEU A 315 13.69 14.99 -16.65
CA LEU A 315 13.17 13.65 -16.93
C LEU A 315 13.42 13.25 -18.40
N ASP A 316 13.26 14.14 -19.37
CA ASP A 316 13.63 13.87 -20.77
C ASP A 316 15.10 13.46 -20.91
N ASN A 317 16.00 14.16 -20.23
CA ASN A 317 17.42 13.83 -20.22
C ASN A 317 17.72 12.47 -19.57
N VAL A 318 16.96 12.06 -18.54
CA VAL A 318 17.13 10.75 -17.89
C VAL A 318 16.86 9.61 -18.85
N ILE A 319 15.93 9.76 -19.82
CA ILE A 319 15.69 8.75 -20.86
C ILE A 319 16.97 8.46 -21.64
N ASP A 320 17.74 9.52 -21.97
CA ASP A 320 18.94 9.39 -22.80
C ASP A 320 20.13 8.77 -22.05
N ILE A 321 20.23 8.95 -20.73
CA ILE A 321 21.32 8.41 -19.90
C ILE A 321 21.01 7.08 -19.24
N SER A 322 19.75 6.62 -19.28
CA SER A 322 19.33 5.38 -18.63
C SER A 322 19.82 4.15 -19.39
N ARG A 323 19.99 3.06 -18.64
CA ARG A 323 20.16 1.71 -19.17
C ARG A 323 18.85 0.96 -19.06
N PHE A 324 18.60 0.08 -19.99
CA PHE A 324 17.37 -0.70 -20.05
C PHE A 324 17.67 -2.18 -19.89
N PRO A 325 16.87 -2.92 -19.12
CA PRO A 325 17.00 -4.36 -18.97
C PRO A 325 16.85 -5.13 -20.29
N LEU A 326 15.95 -4.70 -21.17
CA LEU A 326 15.61 -5.32 -22.44
C LEU A 326 15.68 -4.30 -23.58
N ALA A 327 16.10 -4.77 -24.77
CA ALA A 327 16.14 -3.94 -25.98
C ALA A 327 14.75 -3.42 -26.39
N ALA A 328 13.70 -4.23 -26.19
CA ALA A 328 12.32 -3.82 -26.47
C ALA A 328 11.87 -2.63 -25.57
N GLN A 329 12.24 -2.65 -24.29
CA GLN A 329 11.96 -1.54 -23.35
C GLN A 329 12.73 -0.27 -23.74
N GLU A 330 13.98 -0.41 -24.20
CA GLU A 330 14.77 0.72 -24.71
C GLU A 330 14.13 1.35 -25.95
N SER A 331 13.72 0.50 -26.88
CA SER A 331 13.04 0.95 -28.13
C SER A 331 11.74 1.68 -27.81
N GLU A 332 10.90 1.11 -26.94
CA GLU A 332 9.65 1.71 -26.51
C GLU A 332 9.88 3.07 -25.81
N ALA A 333 10.77 3.12 -24.83
CA ALA A 333 11.06 4.35 -24.09
C ALA A 333 11.63 5.47 -24.96
N LYS A 334 12.53 5.14 -25.88
CA LYS A 334 13.17 6.15 -26.76
C LYS A 334 12.28 6.60 -27.90
N SER A 335 11.41 5.71 -28.43
CA SER A 335 10.53 6.04 -29.56
C SER A 335 9.37 6.96 -29.18
N LYS A 336 8.86 6.87 -27.94
CA LYS A 336 7.70 7.63 -27.43
C LYS A 336 8.08 8.66 -26.38
N ARG A 337 9.24 8.53 -25.74
CA ARG A 337 9.81 9.44 -24.71
C ARG A 337 8.82 9.79 -23.59
N ARG A 338 8.10 8.80 -23.11
CA ARG A 338 7.11 8.92 -22.04
C ARG A 338 7.79 9.28 -20.72
N ILE A 339 7.28 10.30 -20.02
CA ILE A 339 7.64 10.66 -18.66
C ILE A 339 6.38 10.73 -17.78
N GLY A 340 6.55 10.75 -16.47
CA GLY A 340 5.48 10.86 -15.48
C GLY A 340 5.86 11.88 -14.41
N LEU A 341 5.68 13.16 -14.70
CA LEU A 341 5.83 14.22 -13.72
C LEU A 341 4.55 14.29 -12.87
N GLY A 342 4.71 14.20 -11.56
CA GLY A 342 3.63 14.30 -10.60
C GLY A 342 3.93 15.29 -9.49
N ILE A 343 3.26 15.10 -8.37
CA ILE A 343 3.36 15.95 -7.18
C ILE A 343 3.59 15.12 -5.91
N THR A 344 4.01 15.80 -4.86
CA THR A 344 3.97 15.36 -3.46
C THR A 344 3.69 16.58 -2.59
N GLY A 345 3.33 16.39 -1.32
CA GLY A 345 3.04 17.52 -0.41
C GLY A 345 1.75 18.26 -0.72
N LEU A 346 0.78 17.64 -1.42
CA LEU A 346 -0.50 18.30 -1.73
C LEU A 346 -1.29 18.61 -0.45
N ALA A 347 -1.43 17.63 0.46
CA ALA A 347 -2.21 17.84 1.68
C ALA A 347 -1.55 18.90 2.58
N ASP A 348 -0.21 18.89 2.71
CA ASP A 348 0.50 19.92 3.45
C ASP A 348 0.29 21.31 2.83
N ALA A 349 0.40 21.43 1.51
CA ALA A 349 0.18 22.71 0.82
C ALA A 349 -1.25 23.25 1.02
N LEU A 350 -2.25 22.36 1.03
CA LEU A 350 -3.63 22.71 1.34
C LEU A 350 -3.76 23.18 2.78
N ILE A 351 -3.18 22.47 3.76
CA ILE A 351 -3.16 22.85 5.16
C ILE A 351 -2.49 24.23 5.34
N PHE A 352 -1.37 24.49 4.69
CA PHE A 352 -0.68 25.78 4.73
C PHE A 352 -1.53 26.93 4.21
N CYS A 353 -2.35 26.67 3.18
CA CYS A 353 -3.29 27.61 2.61
C CYS A 353 -4.66 27.64 3.30
N GLY A 354 -4.83 27.01 4.47
CA GLY A 354 -6.07 27.01 5.24
C GLY A 354 -7.22 26.22 4.61
N ALA A 355 -6.94 25.32 3.65
CA ALA A 355 -7.96 24.54 2.95
C ALA A 355 -8.04 23.11 3.49
N THR A 356 -9.24 22.70 3.91
CA THR A 356 -9.50 21.32 4.37
C THR A 356 -9.49 20.36 3.19
N TYR A 357 -8.70 19.29 3.26
CA TYR A 357 -8.67 18.27 2.22
C TYR A 357 -10.08 17.73 1.91
N GLY A 358 -10.46 17.65 0.63
CA GLY A 358 -11.80 17.22 0.18
C GLY A 358 -12.85 18.33 0.12
N SER A 359 -12.58 19.51 0.69
CA SER A 359 -13.47 20.67 0.61
C SER A 359 -13.54 21.26 -0.81
N PRO A 360 -14.59 22.01 -1.15
CA PRO A 360 -14.68 22.72 -2.42
C PRO A 360 -13.47 23.64 -2.69
N GLU A 361 -12.93 24.27 -1.64
CA GLU A 361 -11.74 25.11 -1.74
C GLU A 361 -10.50 24.29 -2.08
N ALA A 362 -10.29 23.15 -1.43
CA ALA A 362 -9.20 22.24 -1.73
C ALA A 362 -9.27 21.69 -3.17
N LEU A 363 -10.48 21.37 -3.63
CA LEU A 363 -10.71 20.95 -5.02
C LEU A 363 -10.34 22.05 -6.01
N ALA A 364 -10.75 23.31 -5.74
CA ALA A 364 -10.43 24.45 -6.60
C ALA A 364 -8.92 24.75 -6.63
N LYS A 365 -8.23 24.73 -5.48
CA LYS A 365 -6.77 24.91 -5.40
C LYS A 365 -6.04 23.79 -6.15
N THR A 366 -6.47 22.54 -5.98
CA THR A 366 -5.90 21.37 -6.70
C THR A 366 -6.06 21.53 -8.21
N ASP A 367 -7.23 21.96 -8.68
CA ASP A 367 -7.50 22.20 -10.10
C ASP A 367 -6.59 23.30 -10.69
N ILE A 368 -6.41 24.39 -9.98
CA ILE A 368 -5.51 25.50 -10.37
C ILE A 368 -4.05 25.01 -10.46
N TRP A 369 -3.54 24.37 -9.40
CA TRP A 369 -2.14 23.98 -9.30
C TRP A 369 -1.77 22.89 -10.32
N LEU A 370 -2.60 21.84 -10.44
CA LEU A 370 -2.34 20.77 -11.38
C LEU A 370 -2.59 21.21 -12.83
N GLY A 371 -3.54 22.12 -13.06
CA GLY A 371 -3.74 22.76 -14.35
C GLY A 371 -2.51 23.57 -14.79
N ALA A 372 -1.87 24.31 -13.88
CA ALA A 372 -0.62 25.03 -14.14
C ALA A 372 0.51 24.04 -14.49
N ILE A 373 0.67 22.96 -13.73
CA ILE A 373 1.67 21.91 -14.04
C ILE A 373 1.40 21.30 -15.42
N LYS A 374 0.16 20.95 -15.75
CA LYS A 374 -0.18 20.37 -17.06
C LYS A 374 0.22 21.32 -18.19
N ARG A 375 -0.20 22.58 -18.16
CA ARG A 375 0.14 23.59 -19.19
C ARG A 375 1.65 23.79 -19.30
N ALA A 376 2.33 24.00 -18.18
CA ALA A 376 3.79 24.21 -18.17
C ALA A 376 4.55 22.98 -18.71
N ALA A 377 4.11 21.77 -18.38
CA ALA A 377 4.73 20.54 -18.86
C ALA A 377 4.60 20.39 -20.39
N TYR A 378 3.42 20.66 -20.94
CA TYR A 378 3.19 20.60 -22.38
C TYR A 378 3.97 21.71 -23.13
N ARG A 379 4.01 22.94 -22.60
CA ARG A 379 4.86 24.03 -23.16
C ARG A 379 6.33 23.66 -23.11
N ALA A 380 6.81 23.10 -22.02
CA ALA A 380 8.20 22.64 -21.89
C ALA A 380 8.54 21.56 -22.92
N SER A 381 7.64 20.58 -23.12
CA SER A 381 7.85 19.53 -24.10
C SER A 381 7.85 20.06 -25.53
N ALA A 382 7.01 21.04 -25.86
CA ALA A 382 7.01 21.69 -27.18
C ALA A 382 8.30 22.51 -27.41
N ARG A 383 8.77 23.27 -26.42
CA ARG A 383 10.08 23.99 -26.51
C ARG A 383 11.26 23.03 -26.61
N LEU A 384 11.17 21.85 -25.93
CA LEU A 384 12.17 20.80 -26.09
C LEU A 384 12.13 20.18 -27.49
N ALA A 385 10.96 20.03 -28.09
CA ALA A 385 10.82 19.56 -29.46
C ALA A 385 11.45 20.55 -30.46
N GLU A 386 11.24 21.84 -30.27
CA GLU A 386 11.94 22.88 -31.05
C GLU A 386 13.48 22.78 -30.96
N GLU A 387 14.01 22.51 -29.74
CA GLU A 387 15.46 22.47 -29.48
C GLU A 387 16.13 21.15 -29.88
N LYS A 388 15.43 20.00 -29.61
CA LYS A 388 16.01 18.65 -29.68
C LYS A 388 15.30 17.73 -30.68
N GLY A 389 14.24 18.20 -31.34
CA GLY A 389 13.36 17.42 -32.19
C GLY A 389 12.23 16.73 -31.38
N THR A 390 11.17 16.37 -32.07
CA THR A 390 10.03 15.62 -31.52
C THR A 390 10.44 14.22 -31.06
N TYR A 391 9.57 13.51 -30.32
CA TYR A 391 9.78 12.08 -30.14
C TYR A 391 9.64 11.34 -31.50
N PRO A 392 10.38 10.22 -31.70
CA PRO A 392 10.49 9.59 -33.03
C PRO A 392 9.18 9.18 -33.69
N LEU A 393 8.18 8.75 -32.89
CA LEU A 393 6.86 8.35 -33.41
C LEU A 393 5.80 9.47 -33.31
N TYR A 394 6.24 10.74 -33.27
CA TYR A 394 5.33 11.87 -33.21
C TYR A 394 4.47 11.96 -34.48
N ASP A 395 3.16 12.12 -34.26
CA ASP A 395 2.20 12.46 -35.29
C ASP A 395 1.32 13.63 -34.83
N CYS A 396 0.99 14.55 -35.72
CA CYS A 396 0.16 15.72 -35.40
C CYS A 396 -1.28 15.34 -35.00
N ALA A 397 -1.75 14.14 -35.30
CA ALA A 397 -3.04 13.61 -34.83
C ALA A 397 -3.17 13.61 -33.30
N ILE A 398 -2.05 13.67 -32.55
CA ILE A 398 -2.06 13.85 -31.10
C ILE A 398 -2.83 15.11 -30.67
N LEU A 399 -2.87 16.17 -31.50
CA LEU A 399 -3.58 17.42 -31.19
C LEU A 399 -5.11 17.23 -31.01
N ASP A 400 -5.67 16.16 -31.55
CA ASP A 400 -7.08 15.82 -31.42
C ASP A 400 -7.38 14.93 -30.17
N ARG A 401 -6.37 14.60 -29.37
CA ARG A 401 -6.55 13.79 -28.16
C ARG A 401 -7.15 14.62 -27.02
N PRO A 402 -7.99 14.01 -26.16
CA PRO A 402 -8.69 14.71 -25.08
C PRO A 402 -7.78 15.56 -24.20
N ASN A 403 -6.60 15.04 -23.85
CA ASN A 403 -5.64 15.78 -23.01
C ASN A 403 -5.13 17.06 -23.67
N LEU A 404 -4.95 17.06 -24.99
CA LEU A 404 -4.48 18.21 -25.74
C LEU A 404 -5.61 19.19 -26.07
N LEU A 405 -6.81 18.68 -26.32
CA LEU A 405 -8.00 19.52 -26.54
C LEU A 405 -8.37 20.34 -25.29
N SER A 406 -8.01 19.87 -24.09
CA SER A 406 -8.24 20.57 -22.82
C SER A 406 -7.20 21.66 -22.49
N LEU A 407 -6.15 21.81 -23.30
CA LEU A 407 -5.12 22.86 -23.11
C LEU A 407 -5.61 24.21 -23.65
N ASP A 408 -5.00 25.30 -23.13
CA ASP A 408 -5.21 26.65 -23.63
C ASP A 408 -4.70 26.83 -25.07
N ASP A 409 -5.23 27.84 -25.76
CA ASP A 409 -4.93 28.08 -27.19
C ASP A 409 -3.44 28.43 -27.43
N GLU A 410 -2.78 29.10 -26.49
CA GLU A 410 -1.34 29.41 -26.57
C GLU A 410 -0.53 28.12 -26.55
N THR A 411 -0.79 27.24 -25.61
CA THR A 411 -0.10 25.95 -25.48
C THR A 411 -0.36 25.09 -26.71
N ARG A 412 -1.61 25.01 -27.18
CA ARG A 412 -1.95 24.25 -28.40
C ARG A 412 -1.27 24.79 -29.63
N SER A 413 -1.21 26.12 -29.78
CA SER A 413 -0.50 26.79 -30.91
C SER A 413 1.00 26.48 -30.89
N LEU A 414 1.62 26.48 -29.71
CA LEU A 414 3.03 26.11 -29.54
C LEU A 414 3.30 24.66 -29.97
N ILE A 415 2.41 23.73 -29.55
CA ILE A 415 2.52 22.32 -29.93
C ILE A 415 2.29 22.14 -31.45
N ALA A 416 1.33 22.84 -32.04
CA ALA A 416 1.10 22.78 -33.48
C ALA A 416 2.30 23.26 -34.28
N ALA A 417 3.05 24.26 -33.78
CA ALA A 417 4.25 24.81 -34.42
C ALA A 417 5.48 23.89 -34.31
N HIS A 418 5.70 23.24 -33.18
CA HIS A 418 6.95 22.54 -32.87
C HIS A 418 6.82 21.05 -32.61
N GLY A 419 5.58 20.54 -32.45
CA GLY A 419 5.33 19.19 -31.99
C GLY A 419 5.62 19.02 -30.49
N LEU A 420 5.77 17.77 -30.05
CA LEU A 420 6.09 17.39 -28.67
C LEU A 420 7.36 16.54 -28.61
N ARG A 421 8.17 16.78 -27.58
CA ARG A 421 9.36 15.95 -27.26
C ARG A 421 8.97 14.67 -26.52
N ASN A 422 7.83 14.62 -25.83
CA ASN A 422 7.38 13.55 -24.97
C ASN A 422 5.92 13.20 -25.30
N GLY A 423 5.62 11.92 -25.50
CA GLY A 423 4.27 11.45 -25.85
C GLY A 423 3.27 11.46 -24.67
N CYS A 424 3.76 11.29 -23.43
CA CYS A 424 3.01 11.49 -22.19
C CYS A 424 3.91 12.23 -21.19
N LEU A 425 3.32 13.06 -20.35
CA LEU A 425 4.05 13.99 -19.48
C LEU A 425 3.76 13.81 -18.00
N THR A 426 2.51 13.50 -17.61
CA THR A 426 2.09 13.58 -16.22
C THR A 426 1.55 12.26 -15.67
N SER A 427 1.87 12.00 -14.39
CA SER A 427 1.42 10.84 -13.62
C SER A 427 1.71 11.09 -12.14
N ILE A 428 0.84 10.68 -11.23
CA ILE A 428 1.06 10.90 -9.79
C ILE A 428 1.39 9.59 -9.10
N ALA A 429 2.68 9.47 -8.75
CA ALA A 429 3.25 8.35 -8.03
C ALA A 429 2.92 8.39 -6.52
N PRO A 430 2.97 7.25 -5.80
CA PRO A 430 2.69 7.23 -4.36
C PRO A 430 3.74 7.96 -3.51
N THR A 431 4.93 8.21 -4.01
CA THR A 431 6.06 8.93 -3.36
C THR A 431 6.47 8.49 -1.95
N GLY A 432 5.96 7.38 -1.43
CA GLY A 432 6.07 6.99 -0.02
C GLY A 432 7.46 7.00 0.62
N THR A 433 8.55 6.71 -0.14
CA THR A 433 9.92 6.80 0.39
C THR A 433 10.55 8.17 0.15
N THR A 434 10.20 8.80 -0.96
CA THR A 434 10.74 10.13 -1.32
C THR A 434 10.11 11.26 -0.51
N SER A 435 8.86 11.10 -0.07
CA SER A 435 8.23 12.02 0.89
C SER A 435 8.91 11.97 2.27
N LEU A 436 9.27 10.77 2.74
CA LEU A 436 10.04 10.61 3.97
C LEU A 436 11.44 11.25 3.89
N LEU A 437 12.09 11.16 2.72
CA LEU A 437 13.36 11.86 2.46
C LEU A 437 13.20 13.38 2.53
N ALA A 438 12.05 13.89 2.11
CA ALA A 438 11.70 15.32 2.13
C ALA A 438 10.98 15.73 3.43
N ASP A 439 11.44 15.20 4.56
CA ASP A 439 10.97 15.51 5.91
C ASP A 439 9.52 15.11 6.18
N ASN A 440 9.08 13.99 5.60
CA ASN A 440 7.76 13.40 5.81
C ASN A 440 6.61 14.30 5.33
N VAL A 441 6.77 14.92 4.16
CA VAL A 441 5.64 15.59 3.48
C VAL A 441 4.59 14.56 3.04
N SER A 442 3.35 15.00 2.86
CA SER A 442 2.26 14.13 2.38
C SER A 442 2.57 13.50 1.02
N SER A 443 2.16 12.26 0.83
CA SER A 443 2.58 11.43 -0.30
C SER A 443 1.64 11.58 -1.50
N GLY A 444 2.14 12.05 -2.64
CA GLY A 444 1.36 12.17 -3.87
C GLY A 444 0.12 13.06 -3.68
N VAL A 445 -1.05 12.49 -3.97
CA VAL A 445 -2.36 13.12 -3.70
C VAL A 445 -3.02 12.61 -2.42
N GLU A 446 -2.31 11.82 -1.61
CA GLU A 446 -2.88 11.31 -0.38
C GLU A 446 -3.08 12.43 0.64
N PRO A 447 -4.15 12.38 1.47
CA PRO A 447 -4.21 13.19 2.67
C PRO A 447 -3.11 12.76 3.66
N VAL A 448 -2.87 13.56 4.68
CA VAL A 448 -1.97 13.18 5.77
C VAL A 448 -2.48 11.88 6.40
N PHE A 449 -1.60 10.88 6.50
CA PHE A 449 -1.97 9.58 7.08
C PHE A 449 -2.30 9.72 8.57
N ALA A 450 -1.36 10.28 9.32
CA ALA A 450 -1.49 10.66 10.72
C ALA A 450 -0.47 11.74 11.02
N PHE A 451 -0.83 12.71 11.85
CA PHE A 451 0.04 13.84 12.20
C PHE A 451 1.19 13.41 13.11
N SER A 452 1.01 12.35 13.89
CA SER A 452 2.07 11.70 14.67
C SER A 452 1.82 10.21 14.74
N TYR A 453 2.84 9.40 14.50
CA TYR A 453 2.74 7.94 14.55
C TYR A 453 4.08 7.28 14.90
N MET A 454 3.99 6.05 15.44
CA MET A 454 5.17 5.21 15.69
C MET A 454 5.49 4.36 14.47
N ARG A 455 6.72 4.41 14.02
CA ARG A 455 7.21 3.60 12.90
C ARG A 455 8.26 2.61 13.40
N LYS A 456 8.12 1.35 13.00
CA LYS A 456 9.14 0.31 13.25
C LYS A 456 10.24 0.39 12.20
N VAL A 457 11.43 0.80 12.62
CA VAL A 457 12.62 0.92 11.78
C VAL A 457 13.53 -0.27 12.04
N LYS A 458 13.84 -1.06 11.00
CA LYS A 458 14.78 -2.18 11.08
C LYS A 458 16.21 -1.65 11.20
N GLN A 459 16.93 -2.10 12.24
CA GLN A 459 18.33 -1.80 12.46
C GLN A 459 19.24 -2.74 11.64
N ALA A 460 20.52 -2.40 11.53
CA ALA A 460 21.51 -3.19 10.80
C ALA A 460 21.75 -4.59 11.43
N ASP A 461 21.49 -4.73 12.72
CA ASP A 461 21.58 -5.99 13.47
C ASP A 461 20.32 -6.87 13.38
N GLY A 462 19.31 -6.43 12.61
CA GLY A 462 18.04 -7.14 12.44
C GLY A 462 16.97 -6.81 13.50
N SER A 463 17.32 -6.06 14.56
CA SER A 463 16.36 -5.56 15.55
C SER A 463 15.44 -4.49 14.95
N THR A 464 14.33 -4.19 15.63
CA THR A 464 13.45 -3.08 15.29
C THR A 464 13.45 -2.04 16.40
N ARG A 465 13.58 -0.77 16.02
CA ARG A 465 13.39 0.38 16.90
C ARG A 465 12.09 1.08 16.52
N ASP A 466 11.30 1.43 17.52
CA ASP A 466 10.16 2.32 17.34
C ASP A 466 10.64 3.76 17.31
N GLU A 467 10.25 4.50 16.27
CA GLU A 467 10.61 5.90 16.06
C GLU A 467 9.35 6.74 15.89
N ALA A 468 9.22 7.78 16.69
CA ALA A 468 8.13 8.74 16.57
C ALA A 468 8.36 9.61 15.33
N VAL A 469 7.39 9.64 14.44
CA VAL A 469 7.42 10.41 13.19
C VAL A 469 6.30 11.45 13.24
N THR A 470 6.65 12.69 12.96
CA THR A 470 5.70 13.81 12.87
C THR A 470 5.53 14.20 11.39
N ASP A 471 4.31 14.49 10.99
CA ASP A 471 4.00 15.04 9.68
C ASP A 471 4.63 16.42 9.48
N TYR A 472 4.98 16.75 8.22
CA TYR A 472 5.68 17.99 7.90
C TYR A 472 4.85 19.25 8.25
N ALA A 473 3.54 19.24 7.98
CA ALA A 473 2.69 20.39 8.30
C ALA A 473 2.58 20.61 9.81
N LEU A 474 2.44 19.53 10.59
CA LEU A 474 2.41 19.64 12.05
C LEU A 474 3.77 20.06 12.63
N ALA A 475 4.88 19.55 12.09
CA ALA A 475 6.22 19.95 12.52
C ALA A 475 6.46 21.43 12.26
N LEU A 476 6.08 21.94 11.10
CA LEU A 476 6.17 23.37 10.77
C LEU A 476 5.26 24.21 11.64
N TRP A 477 4.00 23.79 11.87
CA TRP A 477 3.08 24.48 12.79
C TRP A 477 3.72 24.66 14.17
N LYS A 478 4.23 23.57 14.76
CA LYS A 478 4.87 23.61 16.09
C LYS A 478 6.12 24.50 16.11
N SER A 479 6.90 24.51 15.02
CA SER A 479 8.09 25.38 14.97
C SER A 479 7.75 26.87 14.95
N LEU A 480 6.59 27.26 14.39
CA LEU A 480 6.14 28.65 14.29
C LEU A 480 5.31 29.09 15.48
N HIS A 481 4.50 28.20 16.06
CA HIS A 481 3.48 28.54 17.07
C HIS A 481 3.71 27.86 18.42
N GLY A 482 4.77 27.05 18.57
CA GLY A 482 5.07 26.29 19.80
C GLY A 482 4.00 25.22 20.08
N GLU A 483 3.57 25.12 21.34
CA GLU A 483 2.57 24.11 21.78
C GLU A 483 1.11 24.53 21.54
N VAL A 484 0.87 25.56 20.73
CA VAL A 484 -0.50 25.96 20.35
C VAL A 484 -1.11 24.86 19.47
N SER A 485 -2.31 24.41 19.83
CA SER A 485 -3.03 23.40 19.05
C SER A 485 -3.32 23.91 17.64
N PRO A 486 -3.16 23.06 16.61
CA PRO A 486 -3.52 23.42 15.25
C PRO A 486 -5.02 23.76 15.12
N PRO A 487 -5.42 24.59 14.14
CA PRO A 487 -6.83 24.93 13.91
C PRO A 487 -7.66 23.67 13.62
N GLU A 488 -8.80 23.56 14.30
CA GLU A 488 -9.75 22.49 14.04
C GLU A 488 -10.28 22.55 12.59
N GLY A 489 -10.51 21.38 11.98
CA GLY A 489 -11.09 21.23 10.64
C GLY A 489 -10.11 21.41 9.49
N ILE A 490 -8.90 21.95 9.69
CA ILE A 490 -7.87 22.09 8.64
C ILE A 490 -6.90 20.89 8.66
N PHE A 491 -6.45 20.52 9.87
CA PHE A 491 -5.57 19.37 10.07
C PHE A 491 -6.39 18.06 10.10
N VAL A 492 -6.83 17.62 8.92
CA VAL A 492 -7.58 16.36 8.76
C VAL A 492 -6.67 15.24 8.27
N SER A 493 -6.87 14.04 8.80
CA SER A 493 -6.12 12.83 8.43
C SER A 493 -7.01 11.84 7.68
N VAL A 494 -6.41 10.79 7.13
CA VAL A 494 -7.14 9.69 6.45
C VAL A 494 -8.29 9.11 7.29
N GLN A 495 -8.23 9.25 8.60
CA GLN A 495 -9.21 8.63 9.51
C GLN A 495 -10.46 9.48 9.73
N THR A 496 -10.35 10.77 9.54
CA THR A 496 -11.45 11.72 9.71
C THR A 496 -12.16 12.05 8.41
N LEU A 497 -11.56 11.68 7.27
CA LEU A 497 -12.10 11.94 5.94
C LEU A 497 -13.12 10.88 5.51
N ALA A 498 -14.20 11.36 4.87
CA ALA A 498 -15.15 10.47 4.23
C ALA A 498 -14.54 9.84 2.95
N PRO A 499 -14.84 8.58 2.62
CA PRO A 499 -14.38 7.95 1.38
C PRO A 499 -14.69 8.77 0.12
N ALA A 500 -15.83 9.45 0.06
CA ALA A 500 -16.21 10.33 -1.04
C ALA A 500 -15.24 11.50 -1.25
N ASP A 501 -14.62 12.03 -0.18
CA ASP A 501 -13.62 13.11 -0.28
C ASP A 501 -12.35 12.62 -0.98
N HIS A 502 -11.92 11.40 -0.69
CA HIS A 502 -10.79 10.77 -1.37
C HIS A 502 -11.05 10.63 -2.88
N VAL A 503 -12.26 10.18 -3.26
CA VAL A 503 -12.63 10.00 -4.66
C VAL A 503 -12.72 11.35 -5.40
N ARG A 504 -13.34 12.36 -4.77
CA ARG A 504 -13.44 13.71 -5.36
C ARG A 504 -12.08 14.34 -5.60
N MET A 505 -11.15 14.23 -4.66
CA MET A 505 -9.79 14.75 -4.81
C MET A 505 -9.01 14.00 -5.90
N GLN A 506 -9.15 12.67 -5.97
CA GLN A 506 -8.54 11.89 -7.05
C GLN A 506 -9.09 12.29 -8.42
N ALA A 507 -10.40 12.43 -8.54
CA ALA A 507 -11.06 12.84 -9.78
C ALA A 507 -10.66 14.27 -10.21
N ALA A 508 -10.55 15.20 -9.25
CA ALA A 508 -10.06 16.55 -9.52
C ALA A 508 -8.64 16.53 -10.09
N ALA A 509 -7.76 15.73 -9.50
CA ALA A 509 -6.40 15.58 -9.98
C ALA A 509 -6.32 14.86 -11.34
N GLN A 510 -7.17 13.85 -11.59
CA GLN A 510 -7.14 13.04 -12.82
C GLN A 510 -7.39 13.86 -14.08
N ARG A 511 -8.18 14.95 -14.01
CA ARG A 511 -8.42 15.86 -15.15
C ARG A 511 -7.14 16.48 -15.73
N HIS A 512 -6.07 16.53 -14.92
CA HIS A 512 -4.79 17.16 -15.27
C HIS A 512 -3.66 16.15 -15.47
N VAL A 513 -3.96 14.84 -15.44
CA VAL A 513 -2.95 13.78 -15.50
C VAL A 513 -3.16 12.90 -16.71
N ASP A 514 -2.14 12.82 -17.57
CA ASP A 514 -2.17 12.02 -18.81
C ASP A 514 -2.31 10.53 -18.53
N SER A 515 -1.51 10.00 -17.62
CA SER A 515 -1.55 8.59 -17.21
C SER A 515 -2.57 8.40 -16.09
N SER A 516 -2.18 7.87 -14.96
CA SER A 516 -3.08 7.60 -13.85
C SER A 516 -2.49 8.12 -12.53
N ILE A 517 -3.18 7.84 -11.46
CA ILE A 517 -2.87 8.30 -10.11
C ILE A 517 -2.83 7.10 -9.17
N SER A 518 -1.74 6.97 -8.41
CA SER A 518 -1.70 6.04 -7.28
C SER A 518 -2.38 6.70 -6.08
N LYS A 519 -3.54 6.18 -5.71
CA LYS A 519 -4.30 6.65 -4.55
C LYS A 519 -5.07 5.52 -3.90
N THR A 520 -5.06 5.52 -2.58
CA THR A 520 -5.88 4.62 -1.77
C THR A 520 -7.07 5.38 -1.19
N VAL A 521 -8.27 4.89 -1.43
CA VAL A 521 -9.46 5.36 -0.72
C VAL A 521 -9.55 4.62 0.60
N ASN A 522 -9.29 5.32 1.70
CA ASN A 522 -9.37 4.73 3.03
C ASN A 522 -10.83 4.69 3.49
N CYS A 523 -11.28 3.53 3.95
CA CYS A 523 -12.63 3.26 4.39
C CYS A 523 -12.64 2.94 5.89
N PRO A 524 -13.64 3.42 6.66
CA PRO A 524 -13.85 2.98 8.03
C PRO A 524 -14.02 1.46 8.12
N ALA A 525 -13.56 0.85 9.21
CA ALA A 525 -13.71 -0.61 9.43
C ALA A 525 -15.18 -1.06 9.35
N GLY A 526 -16.11 -0.23 9.83
CA GLY A 526 -17.55 -0.50 9.87
C GLY A 526 -18.34 0.05 8.69
N ILE A 527 -17.71 0.40 7.56
CA ILE A 527 -18.44 0.90 6.39
C ILE A 527 -19.44 -0.16 5.90
N ASP A 528 -20.65 0.27 5.59
CA ASP A 528 -21.66 -0.58 4.96
C ASP A 528 -21.21 -1.05 3.57
N PHE A 529 -21.58 -2.29 3.21
CA PHE A 529 -21.14 -2.89 1.95
C PHE A 529 -21.69 -2.15 0.71
N ASP A 530 -22.94 -1.69 0.74
CA ASP A 530 -23.51 -0.93 -0.37
C ASP A 530 -22.82 0.43 -0.51
N ALA A 531 -22.56 1.13 0.59
CA ALA A 531 -21.78 2.36 0.59
C ALA A 531 -20.34 2.14 0.08
N PHE A 532 -19.75 0.98 0.34
CA PHE A 532 -18.44 0.61 -0.19
C PHE A 532 -18.48 0.42 -1.72
N LYS A 533 -19.51 -0.22 -2.26
CA LYS A 533 -19.69 -0.38 -3.71
C LYS A 533 -19.87 0.95 -4.43
N ASP A 534 -20.58 1.88 -3.79
CA ASP A 534 -20.82 3.23 -4.35
C ASP A 534 -19.52 4.00 -4.57
N ILE A 535 -18.46 3.77 -3.78
CA ILE A 535 -17.14 4.37 -3.98
C ILE A 535 -16.60 4.08 -5.38
N TYR A 536 -16.73 2.85 -5.86
CA TYR A 536 -16.24 2.45 -7.16
C TYR A 536 -17.11 2.98 -8.30
N LEU A 537 -18.42 3.01 -8.11
CA LEU A 537 -19.36 3.60 -9.07
C LEU A 537 -19.16 5.11 -9.21
N ASP A 538 -18.95 5.81 -8.09
CA ASP A 538 -18.65 7.24 -8.08
C ASP A 538 -17.30 7.54 -8.73
N GLY A 539 -16.28 6.73 -8.47
CA GLY A 539 -14.99 6.85 -9.14
C GLY A 539 -15.11 6.69 -10.66
N TYR A 540 -15.89 5.73 -11.13
CA TYR A 540 -16.20 5.59 -12.54
C TYR A 540 -16.93 6.82 -13.10
N ARG A 541 -17.99 7.29 -12.45
CA ARG A 541 -18.77 8.45 -12.90
C ARG A 541 -17.97 9.75 -12.89
N LEU A 542 -17.09 9.93 -11.92
CA LEU A 542 -16.25 11.12 -11.78
C LEU A 542 -15.00 11.14 -12.67
N GLY A 543 -14.75 10.08 -13.44
CA GLY A 543 -13.66 10.07 -14.42
C GLY A 543 -12.33 9.50 -13.92
N CYS A 544 -12.27 8.80 -12.79
CA CYS A 544 -11.07 8.11 -12.38
C CYS A 544 -10.70 6.98 -13.35
N LYS A 545 -9.41 6.77 -13.61
CA LYS A 545 -8.88 5.69 -14.46
C LYS A 545 -8.71 4.36 -13.73
N GLY A 546 -8.63 4.41 -12.42
CA GLY A 546 -8.55 3.24 -11.55
C GLY A 546 -8.83 3.61 -10.10
N LEU A 547 -9.17 2.62 -9.30
CA LEU A 547 -9.46 2.77 -7.88
C LEU A 547 -8.90 1.60 -7.08
N THR A 548 -8.35 1.94 -5.93
CA THR A 548 -7.94 1.00 -4.89
C THR A 548 -8.47 1.50 -3.55
N THR A 549 -9.05 0.61 -2.78
CA THR A 549 -9.55 0.92 -1.44
C THR A 549 -8.75 0.18 -0.37
N TYR A 550 -8.72 0.71 0.81
CA TYR A 550 -8.23 0.03 2.00
C TYR A 550 -9.25 0.15 3.12
N ARG A 551 -9.64 -0.98 3.67
CA ARG A 551 -10.45 -1.10 4.89
C ARG A 551 -9.65 -1.93 5.89
N PRO A 552 -9.51 -1.52 7.17
CA PRO A 552 -8.86 -2.35 8.17
C PRO A 552 -9.50 -3.74 8.24
N ASN A 553 -8.70 -4.79 8.10
CA ASN A 553 -9.14 -6.18 8.10
C ASN A 553 -8.06 -7.10 8.70
N ALA A 554 -8.43 -8.34 9.03
CA ALA A 554 -7.54 -9.32 9.64
C ALA A 554 -6.46 -9.86 8.67
N ILE A 555 -6.67 -9.77 7.35
CA ILE A 555 -5.80 -10.35 6.32
C ILE A 555 -4.60 -9.45 6.05
N THR A 556 -4.82 -8.15 5.87
CA THR A 556 -3.77 -7.19 5.50
C THR A 556 -3.03 -6.61 6.71
N GLY A 557 -3.60 -6.71 7.91
CA GLY A 557 -3.01 -6.18 9.14
C GLY A 557 -2.85 -4.65 9.13
N SER A 558 -2.43 -4.06 10.27
CA SER A 558 -2.05 -2.64 10.36
C SER A 558 -0.53 -2.51 10.28
N VAL A 559 -0.02 -1.80 9.28
CA VAL A 559 1.43 -1.55 9.08
C VAL A 559 1.94 -0.41 9.97
N LEU A 560 1.05 0.47 10.43
CA LEU A 560 1.38 1.64 11.24
C LEU A 560 0.46 1.68 12.46
N SER A 561 1.05 1.84 13.65
CA SER A 561 0.33 2.10 14.89
C SER A 561 0.38 3.61 15.15
N MET A 562 -0.79 4.22 15.32
CA MET A 562 -0.87 5.65 15.64
C MET A 562 -0.47 5.92 17.07
N ILE A 563 0.09 7.11 17.27
CA ILE A 563 0.10 7.74 18.59
C ILE A 563 -1.25 8.45 18.68
N ASP A 564 -2.22 7.83 19.36
CA ASP A 564 -3.49 8.50 19.64
C ASP A 564 -3.20 9.75 20.45
N SER A 565 -3.32 10.92 19.83
CA SER A 565 -3.27 12.22 20.50
C SER A 565 -4.63 12.60 21.11
N VAL A 566 -5.56 11.67 21.16
CA VAL A 566 -6.73 11.81 22.03
C VAL A 566 -6.26 11.40 23.42
N ALA A 567 -6.26 12.33 24.34
CA ALA A 567 -6.09 12.04 25.75
C ALA A 567 -6.93 10.81 26.10
N SER A 568 -6.27 9.65 26.09
CA SER A 568 -6.82 8.48 26.74
C SER A 568 -7.02 8.87 28.18
N PRO A 569 -8.13 8.55 28.82
CA PRO A 569 -8.28 8.81 30.26
C PRO A 569 -7.30 7.95 31.11
N LEU A 570 -6.42 7.22 30.45
CA LEU A 570 -5.27 6.53 31.04
C LEU A 570 -4.05 7.45 30.82
N GLY A 571 -3.72 8.24 31.83
CA GLY A 571 -2.52 9.09 31.90
C GLY A 571 -1.27 8.34 31.46
N GLU A 572 -0.19 9.07 31.14
CA GLU A 572 1.19 8.60 31.00
C GLU A 572 1.68 7.90 32.29
N GLN A 573 1.10 6.75 32.59
CA GLN A 573 1.62 5.86 33.60
C GLN A 573 2.55 4.90 32.88
N GLY A 574 3.84 5.20 32.89
CA GLY A 574 4.88 4.21 32.74
C GLY A 574 4.57 3.02 33.62
N LEU A 575 5.10 1.82 33.32
CA LEU A 575 4.94 0.63 34.16
C LEU A 575 5.04 1.03 35.63
N LEU A 576 4.00 0.77 36.39
CA LEU A 576 3.96 1.08 37.82
C LEU A 576 5.22 0.52 38.50
N PRO A 577 5.99 1.32 39.25
CA PRO A 577 7.19 0.86 39.91
C PRO A 577 6.80 -0.20 40.92
N ARG A 578 7.55 -1.33 40.94
CA ARG A 578 7.28 -2.40 41.87
C ARG A 578 7.64 -1.97 43.28
N ALA A 579 6.71 -2.01 44.19
CA ALA A 579 6.95 -1.80 45.61
C ALA A 579 7.88 -2.92 46.18
N ALA A 580 8.65 -2.58 47.17
CA ALA A 580 9.58 -3.54 47.84
C ALA A 580 8.83 -4.75 48.43
N ARG A 581 7.58 -4.54 48.86
CA ARG A 581 6.69 -5.55 49.41
C ARG A 581 5.33 -5.44 48.75
N LEU A 582 4.77 -6.59 48.29
CA LEU A 582 3.44 -6.73 47.78
C LEU A 582 2.68 -7.76 48.60
N THR A 583 1.38 -7.61 48.73
CA THR A 583 0.48 -8.62 49.30
C THR A 583 -0.13 -9.43 48.18
N GLY A 584 -0.61 -10.67 48.44
CA GLY A 584 -1.22 -11.48 47.40
C GLY A 584 -1.63 -12.87 47.89
N ALA A 585 -2.15 -13.68 46.96
CA ALA A 585 -2.62 -15.03 47.22
C ALA A 585 -1.85 -16.05 46.37
N THR A 586 -1.64 -17.25 46.96
CA THR A 586 -1.09 -18.41 46.25
C THR A 586 -2.11 -19.50 46.15
N TYR A 587 -2.45 -19.89 44.94
CA TYR A 587 -3.43 -20.93 44.60
C TYR A 587 -2.69 -22.22 44.25
N LYS A 588 -3.22 -23.37 44.75
CA LYS A 588 -2.70 -24.69 44.42
C LYS A 588 -3.58 -25.36 43.38
N LEU A 589 -3.02 -25.46 42.17
CA LEU A 589 -3.68 -26.11 41.04
C LEU A 589 -3.22 -27.57 40.90
N LYS A 590 -4.12 -28.50 40.91
CA LYS A 590 -3.88 -29.91 40.56
C LYS A 590 -4.35 -30.13 39.14
N TRP A 591 -3.44 -30.16 38.19
CA TRP A 591 -3.75 -30.44 36.78
C TRP A 591 -3.59 -31.95 36.53
N PRO A 592 -4.65 -32.70 36.23
CA PRO A 592 -4.60 -34.18 36.17
C PRO A 592 -3.54 -34.77 35.24
N PRO A 593 -3.21 -34.16 34.05
CA PRO A 593 -2.15 -34.65 33.19
C PRO A 593 -0.72 -34.48 33.76
N ILE A 594 -0.55 -33.71 34.81
CA ILE A 594 0.77 -33.43 35.41
C ILE A 594 0.88 -34.07 36.80
N ALA A 595 1.95 -34.85 37.02
CA ALA A 595 2.17 -35.56 38.28
C ALA A 595 2.39 -34.63 39.48
N HIS A 596 2.78 -33.38 39.27
CA HIS A 596 3.09 -32.42 40.31
C HIS A 596 2.08 -31.27 40.35
N ALA A 597 1.80 -30.74 41.52
CA ALA A 597 0.96 -29.56 41.66
C ALA A 597 1.62 -28.34 41.04
N VAL A 598 0.79 -27.48 40.46
CA VAL A 598 1.15 -26.15 39.96
C VAL A 598 0.70 -25.13 41.02
N TYR A 599 1.56 -24.19 41.34
CA TYR A 599 1.26 -23.10 42.28
C TYR A 599 1.20 -21.80 41.50
N VAL A 600 0.07 -21.10 41.54
CA VAL A 600 -0.15 -19.81 40.92
C VAL A 600 -0.17 -18.77 42.02
N THR A 601 0.80 -17.85 42.04
CA THR A 601 0.88 -16.73 42.99
C THR A 601 0.54 -15.45 42.26
N ILE A 602 -0.46 -14.71 42.74
CA ILE A 602 -0.85 -13.41 42.26
C ILE A 602 -0.63 -12.42 43.37
N ASN A 603 0.20 -11.41 43.13
CA ASN A 603 0.48 -10.33 44.07
C ASN A 603 -0.22 -9.05 43.59
N ASP A 604 -0.75 -8.32 44.56
CA ASP A 604 -1.55 -7.11 44.37
C ASP A 604 -0.77 -5.84 44.74
N SER A 605 -1.07 -4.76 44.07
CA SER A 605 -0.68 -3.40 44.44
C SER A 605 -1.81 -2.71 45.18
N GLU A 606 -1.49 -2.09 46.29
CA GLU A 606 -2.40 -1.24 47.07
C GLU A 606 -2.14 0.23 46.67
N GLU A 607 -2.73 0.69 45.57
CA GLU A 607 -2.74 2.11 45.22
C GLU A 607 -4.15 2.69 45.41
N GLY A 608 -4.29 3.55 46.40
CA GLY A 608 -5.58 4.19 46.73
C GLY A 608 -6.53 3.28 47.49
N GLN A 609 -7.83 3.29 47.12
CA GLN A 609 -8.88 2.49 47.75
C GLN A 609 -9.19 1.14 47.04
N SER A 610 -8.42 0.79 45.99
CA SER A 610 -8.63 -0.45 45.22
C SER A 610 -7.38 -1.32 45.17
N THR A 611 -7.55 -2.61 45.46
CA THR A 611 -6.53 -3.64 45.29
C THR A 611 -6.56 -4.14 43.85
N GLN A 612 -5.45 -4.06 43.11
CA GLN A 612 -5.35 -4.52 41.74
C GLN A 612 -4.17 -5.50 41.57
N PRO A 613 -4.32 -6.56 40.77
CA PRO A 613 -3.24 -7.50 40.51
C PRO A 613 -2.06 -6.79 39.82
N PHE A 614 -0.86 -7.08 40.30
CA PHE A 614 0.36 -6.44 39.86
C PHE A 614 1.33 -7.41 39.18
N GLU A 615 1.46 -8.62 39.69
CA GLU A 615 2.33 -9.64 39.14
C GLU A 615 1.78 -11.05 39.40
N ILE A 616 2.09 -11.99 38.49
CA ILE A 616 1.71 -13.40 38.61
C ILE A 616 2.93 -14.29 38.44
N PHE A 617 3.03 -15.35 39.24
CA PHE A 617 4.06 -16.38 39.13
C PHE A 617 3.41 -17.75 39.08
N VAL A 618 3.91 -18.64 38.23
CA VAL A 618 3.49 -20.03 38.15
C VAL A 618 4.70 -20.90 38.40
N ASN A 619 4.63 -21.69 39.47
CA ASN A 619 5.71 -22.58 39.91
C ASN A 619 5.24 -24.04 39.92
N SER A 620 6.05 -24.95 39.36
CA SER A 620 5.84 -26.38 39.39
C SER A 620 7.17 -27.11 39.42
N LYS A 621 7.19 -28.33 39.95
CA LYS A 621 8.34 -29.24 39.83
C LYS A 621 8.45 -29.87 38.43
N ASN A 622 7.42 -29.73 37.59
CA ASN A 622 7.49 -30.18 36.20
C ASN A 622 8.25 -29.16 35.34
N MET A 623 9.38 -29.57 34.79
CA MET A 623 10.27 -28.73 33.98
C MET A 623 9.89 -28.74 32.48
N GLU A 624 9.01 -29.61 32.03
CA GLU A 624 8.66 -29.81 30.62
C GLU A 624 8.08 -28.54 29.98
N HIS A 625 7.33 -27.75 30.75
CA HIS A 625 6.71 -26.50 30.27
C HIS A 625 7.28 -25.23 30.92
N TYR A 626 8.40 -25.33 31.64
CA TYR A 626 8.92 -24.23 32.46
C TYR A 626 9.17 -22.93 31.67
N ALA A 627 9.80 -23.02 30.51
CA ALA A 627 10.12 -21.84 29.71
C ALA A 627 8.86 -21.10 29.20
N TRP A 628 7.86 -21.85 28.76
CA TRP A 628 6.58 -21.31 28.32
C TRP A 628 5.79 -20.69 29.46
N THR A 629 5.73 -21.37 30.59
CA THR A 629 5.05 -20.89 31.80
C THR A 629 5.71 -19.60 32.31
N LEU A 630 7.05 -19.53 32.30
CA LEU A 630 7.77 -18.33 32.67
C LEU A 630 7.52 -17.18 31.72
N ALA A 631 7.51 -17.42 30.39
CA ALA A 631 7.22 -16.41 29.40
C ALA A 631 5.79 -15.87 29.56
N LEU A 632 4.81 -16.75 29.72
CA LEU A 632 3.40 -16.40 29.93
C LEU A 632 3.21 -15.51 31.16
N THR A 633 3.77 -15.91 32.30
CA THR A 633 3.65 -15.13 33.56
C THR A 633 4.32 -13.77 33.49
N ARG A 634 5.45 -13.66 32.78
CA ARG A 634 6.09 -12.35 32.53
C ARG A 634 5.22 -11.44 31.67
N MET A 635 4.56 -11.98 30.63
CA MET A 635 3.65 -11.21 29.78
C MET A 635 2.41 -10.75 30.56
N ILE A 636 1.78 -11.64 31.33
CA ILE A 636 0.63 -11.28 32.16
C ILE A 636 1.02 -10.22 33.21
N SER A 637 2.16 -10.38 33.89
CA SER A 637 2.66 -9.39 34.85
C SER A 637 2.92 -8.03 34.18
N ALA A 638 3.38 -8.01 32.94
CA ALA A 638 3.58 -6.75 32.19
C ALA A 638 2.23 -6.07 31.87
N VAL A 639 1.17 -6.85 31.60
CA VAL A 639 -0.18 -6.33 31.42
C VAL A 639 -0.71 -5.75 32.73
N PHE A 640 -0.61 -6.48 33.84
CA PHE A 640 -1.07 -6.03 35.16
C PHE A 640 -0.41 -4.71 35.59
N ARG A 641 0.91 -4.56 35.35
CA ARG A 641 1.65 -3.32 35.67
C ARG A 641 1.25 -2.11 34.85
N ARG A 642 0.50 -2.28 33.78
CA ARG A 642 -0.05 -1.15 33.03
C ARG A 642 -1.32 -0.60 33.65
N GLY A 643 -1.92 -1.34 34.58
CA GLY A 643 -3.17 -0.93 35.23
C GLY A 643 -4.39 -0.97 34.29
N GLY A 644 -5.50 -0.46 34.74
CA GLY A 644 -6.76 -0.50 34.01
C GLY A 644 -7.55 -1.81 34.21
N ASP A 645 -8.55 -2.05 33.38
CA ASP A 645 -9.31 -3.30 33.40
C ASP A 645 -8.49 -4.44 32.81
N VAL A 646 -8.13 -5.41 33.66
CA VAL A 646 -7.34 -6.61 33.31
C VAL A 646 -8.18 -7.90 33.29
N SER A 647 -9.50 -7.79 33.37
CA SER A 647 -10.43 -8.94 33.36
C SER A 647 -10.31 -9.78 32.08
N PHE A 648 -10.06 -9.13 30.95
CA PHE A 648 -9.87 -9.81 29.66
C PHE A 648 -8.73 -10.85 29.68
N VAL A 649 -7.71 -10.69 30.54
CA VAL A 649 -6.62 -11.68 30.68
C VAL A 649 -7.16 -13.04 31.12
N ALA A 650 -8.15 -13.05 32.00
CA ALA A 650 -8.81 -14.28 32.45
C ALA A 650 -9.60 -14.93 31.33
N GLU A 651 -10.29 -14.11 30.50
CA GLU A 651 -11.10 -14.58 29.37
C GLU A 651 -10.23 -15.19 28.28
N GLU A 652 -9.15 -14.49 27.88
CA GLU A 652 -8.22 -14.96 26.86
C GLU A 652 -7.52 -16.27 27.28
N LEU A 653 -7.10 -16.39 28.53
CA LEU A 653 -6.51 -17.63 29.04
C LEU A 653 -7.52 -18.79 29.05
N GLN A 654 -8.79 -18.54 29.39
CA GLN A 654 -9.83 -19.55 29.40
C GLN A 654 -10.21 -20.02 28.00
N ALA A 655 -10.00 -19.22 26.98
CA ALA A 655 -10.26 -19.58 25.60
C ALA A 655 -9.18 -20.50 24.99
N VAL A 656 -8.03 -20.71 25.64
CA VAL A 656 -6.95 -21.56 25.13
C VAL A 656 -7.31 -23.03 25.18
N PHE A 657 -7.24 -23.69 24.04
CA PHE A 657 -7.46 -25.14 23.88
C PHE A 657 -6.12 -25.89 23.73
N ASP A 658 -5.99 -27.07 24.32
CA ASP A 658 -4.82 -27.94 24.13
C ASP A 658 -5.18 -29.08 23.16
N PRO A 659 -4.47 -29.22 22.02
CA PRO A 659 -4.70 -30.30 21.07
C PRO A 659 -4.52 -31.72 21.67
N GLN A 660 -3.75 -31.83 22.74
CA GLN A 660 -3.57 -33.12 23.48
C GLN A 660 -4.72 -33.44 24.41
N GLY A 661 -5.67 -32.51 24.54
CA GLY A 661 -6.87 -32.64 25.37
C GLY A 661 -6.75 -31.94 26.72
N GLY A 662 -7.91 -31.55 27.27
CA GLY A 662 -8.05 -30.95 28.60
C GLY A 662 -8.22 -32.00 29.71
N ALA A 663 -8.65 -31.54 30.87
CA ALA A 663 -8.90 -32.38 32.04
C ALA A 663 -10.19 -32.01 32.78
N PHE A 664 -10.78 -32.96 33.47
CA PHE A 664 -11.89 -32.69 34.38
C PHE A 664 -11.36 -32.22 35.73
N MET A 665 -11.82 -31.06 36.19
CA MET A 665 -11.48 -30.44 37.44
C MET A 665 -12.77 -29.97 38.12
N ASP A 666 -13.00 -30.41 39.38
CA ASP A 666 -14.17 -30.03 40.17
C ASP A 666 -15.51 -30.26 39.45
N GLY A 667 -15.58 -31.36 38.69
CA GLY A 667 -16.80 -31.73 37.93
C GLY A 667 -17.00 -30.99 36.62
N ARG A 668 -16.04 -30.17 36.18
CA ARG A 668 -16.09 -29.41 34.90
C ARG A 668 -14.91 -29.72 34.01
N TYR A 669 -15.14 -29.74 32.70
CA TYR A 669 -14.06 -29.89 31.73
C TYR A 669 -13.31 -28.56 31.56
N VAL A 670 -11.98 -28.61 31.67
CA VAL A 670 -11.09 -27.48 31.47
C VAL A 670 -10.21 -27.80 30.27
N PRO A 671 -10.23 -27.00 29.19
CA PRO A 671 -9.64 -27.37 27.89
C PRO A 671 -8.10 -27.37 27.87
N SER A 672 -7.42 -26.68 28.81
CA SER A 672 -5.97 -26.61 28.85
C SER A 672 -5.44 -26.15 30.21
N LEU A 673 -4.12 -26.28 30.45
CA LEU A 673 -3.47 -25.71 31.63
C LEU A 673 -3.55 -24.17 31.66
N PRO A 674 -3.32 -23.42 30.55
CA PRO A 674 -3.61 -21.98 30.49
C PRO A 674 -5.05 -21.64 30.88
N ALA A 675 -6.03 -22.41 30.45
CA ALA A 675 -7.44 -22.19 30.83
C ALA A 675 -7.68 -22.40 32.34
N ALA A 676 -7.00 -23.36 32.93
CA ALA A 676 -7.05 -23.56 34.39
C ALA A 676 -6.41 -22.38 35.17
N ILE A 677 -5.33 -21.79 34.64
CA ILE A 677 -4.72 -20.58 35.20
C ILE A 677 -5.65 -19.39 35.03
N GLY A 678 -6.30 -19.25 33.87
CA GLY A 678 -7.27 -18.17 33.59
C GLY A 678 -8.44 -18.18 34.57
N ARG A 679 -8.91 -19.35 34.97
CA ARG A 679 -9.95 -19.50 36.03
C ARG A 679 -9.45 -18.97 37.40
N ILE A 680 -8.21 -19.23 37.76
CA ILE A 680 -7.62 -18.71 38.98
C ILE A 680 -7.50 -17.18 38.92
N VAL A 681 -7.12 -16.63 37.78
CA VAL A 681 -7.09 -15.18 37.59
C VAL A 681 -8.47 -14.57 37.73
N ALA A 682 -9.53 -15.18 37.12
CA ALA A 682 -10.92 -14.74 37.27
C ALA A 682 -11.39 -14.78 38.74
N GLU A 683 -11.05 -15.87 39.45
CA GLU A 683 -11.37 -16.01 40.89
C GLU A 683 -10.70 -14.92 41.72
N HIS A 684 -9.42 -14.63 41.44
CA HIS A 684 -8.65 -13.59 42.13
C HIS A 684 -9.20 -12.18 41.90
N LEU A 685 -9.73 -11.90 40.69
CA LEU A 685 -10.37 -10.64 40.32
C LEU A 685 -11.81 -10.51 40.92
N GLY A 686 -12.32 -11.52 41.62
CA GLY A 686 -13.67 -11.50 42.18
C GLY A 686 -14.77 -11.74 41.13
N HIS A 687 -14.41 -12.12 39.92
CA HIS A 687 -15.37 -12.59 38.91
C HIS A 687 -15.73 -14.03 39.22
N THR A 688 -16.64 -14.20 40.17
CA THR A 688 -17.33 -15.48 40.35
C THR A 688 -18.23 -15.68 39.14
N ASP A 689 -17.94 -16.71 38.36
CA ASP A 689 -18.75 -17.13 37.21
C ASP A 689 -20.22 -17.28 37.69
N PRO A 690 -21.14 -16.36 37.33
CA PRO A 690 -22.53 -16.62 37.59
C PRO A 690 -22.84 -17.84 36.75
N ALA A 691 -23.29 -18.92 37.39
CA ALA A 691 -23.72 -20.14 36.76
C ALA A 691 -24.46 -19.81 35.46
N ARG A 692 -23.77 -19.84 34.30
CA ARG A 692 -24.44 -20.04 33.04
C ARG A 692 -24.99 -21.45 33.14
N ASP A 693 -26.24 -21.54 33.57
CA ASP A 693 -27.08 -22.66 33.23
C ASP A 693 -26.94 -22.86 31.73
N VAL A 694 -26.13 -23.84 31.36
CA VAL A 694 -26.12 -24.32 29.98
C VAL A 694 -27.52 -24.90 29.81
N ALA A 695 -28.41 -24.09 29.24
CA ALA A 695 -29.65 -24.60 28.70
C ALA A 695 -29.22 -25.79 27.82
N HIS A 696 -29.69 -26.99 28.16
CA HIS A 696 -29.44 -28.20 27.40
C HIS A 696 -29.81 -27.88 25.95
N ASP A 697 -28.80 -27.77 25.10
CA ASP A 697 -29.03 -27.60 23.67
C ASP A 697 -29.79 -28.81 23.17
N THR A 698 -31.04 -28.60 22.82
CA THR A 698 -31.95 -29.65 22.36
C THR A 698 -31.48 -30.34 21.09
N SER A 699 -30.41 -29.84 20.45
CA SER A 699 -29.75 -30.38 19.24
C SER A 699 -28.68 -31.44 19.53
N ALA A 700 -28.25 -31.62 20.78
CA ALA A 700 -27.19 -32.58 21.10
C ALA A 700 -27.65 -34.03 20.89
N SER A 701 -26.79 -34.85 20.22
CA SER A 701 -26.98 -36.29 20.04
C SER A 701 -26.32 -37.11 21.16
N CYS A 702 -26.67 -38.40 21.26
CA CYS A 702 -26.10 -39.28 22.30
C CYS A 702 -24.65 -39.66 21.93
N CYS A 703 -23.74 -39.49 22.89
CA CYS A 703 -22.35 -39.88 22.74
C CYS A 703 -22.19 -41.41 22.68
N PRO A 704 -21.50 -41.96 21.67
CA PRO A 704 -21.31 -43.42 21.55
C PRO A 704 -20.39 -44.00 22.64
N LYS A 705 -19.63 -43.17 23.37
CA LYS A 705 -18.67 -43.59 24.38
C LYS A 705 -19.28 -43.61 25.80
N CYS A 706 -20.05 -42.61 26.18
CA CYS A 706 -20.61 -42.51 27.55
C CYS A 706 -22.12 -42.56 27.58
N GLY A 707 -22.83 -42.61 26.44
CA GLY A 707 -24.30 -42.74 26.38
C GLY A 707 -25.06 -41.44 26.71
N GLN A 708 -24.40 -40.39 27.14
CA GLN A 708 -25.04 -39.11 27.50
C GLN A 708 -25.39 -38.26 26.26
N LYS A 709 -26.51 -37.54 26.33
CA LYS A 709 -26.98 -36.65 25.26
C LYS A 709 -26.24 -35.32 25.34
N ALA A 710 -24.94 -35.36 24.98
CA ALA A 710 -24.02 -34.26 25.12
C ALA A 710 -23.03 -34.17 23.93
N LEU A 711 -23.30 -34.85 22.80
CA LEU A 711 -22.48 -34.81 21.60
C LEU A 711 -22.92 -33.62 20.73
N VAL A 712 -22.07 -32.64 20.59
CA VAL A 712 -22.30 -31.43 19.76
C VAL A 712 -21.24 -31.33 18.67
N ARG A 713 -21.61 -30.79 17.52
CA ARG A 713 -20.67 -30.53 16.42
C ARG A 713 -20.03 -29.17 16.62
N LYS A 714 -18.70 -29.16 16.85
CA LYS A 714 -17.93 -27.94 17.03
C LYS A 714 -16.68 -27.99 16.11
N GLU A 715 -16.51 -26.98 15.28
CA GLU A 715 -15.37 -26.85 14.35
C GLU A 715 -15.15 -28.09 13.45
N GLY A 716 -16.24 -28.69 12.99
CA GLY A 716 -16.20 -29.86 12.10
C GLY A 716 -16.04 -31.21 12.79
N CYS A 717 -15.84 -31.26 14.13
CA CYS A 717 -15.73 -32.49 14.93
C CYS A 717 -16.97 -32.71 15.83
N ASP A 718 -17.45 -33.93 15.93
CA ASP A 718 -18.51 -34.31 16.91
C ASP A 718 -17.84 -34.52 18.27
N THR A 719 -18.00 -33.57 19.19
CA THR A 719 -17.33 -33.58 20.50
C THR A 719 -18.38 -33.73 21.61
N CYS A 720 -18.18 -34.71 22.49
CA CYS A 720 -19.03 -34.92 23.67
C CYS A 720 -18.62 -33.98 24.81
N LEU A 721 -19.53 -33.14 25.24
CA LEU A 721 -19.29 -32.16 26.32
C LEU A 721 -19.17 -32.82 27.70
N GLU A 722 -19.60 -34.10 27.86
CA GLU A 722 -19.58 -34.84 29.14
C GLU A 722 -18.30 -35.68 29.30
N CYS A 723 -17.87 -36.43 28.27
CA CYS A 723 -16.74 -37.36 28.42
C CYS A 723 -15.52 -36.99 27.57
N GLY A 724 -15.53 -35.86 26.85
CA GLY A 724 -14.45 -35.42 26.00
C GLY A 724 -14.21 -36.28 24.75
N HIS A 725 -15.10 -37.27 24.46
CA HIS A 725 -14.96 -38.06 23.23
C HIS A 725 -15.14 -37.17 22.00
N SER A 726 -14.16 -37.12 21.15
CA SER A 726 -14.21 -36.35 19.90
C SER A 726 -13.93 -37.25 18.70
N LYS A 727 -14.73 -37.07 17.63
CA LYS A 727 -14.54 -37.73 16.33
C LYS A 727 -14.64 -36.68 15.23
N CYS A 728 -13.54 -36.40 14.61
CA CYS A 728 -13.47 -35.58 13.40
C CYS A 728 -13.69 -36.47 12.18
N GLY A 729 -14.62 -36.10 11.30
CA GLY A 729 -14.98 -36.85 10.10
C GLY A 729 -14.08 -36.55 8.91
#